data_3fd24db721596e7fc4abc0d4c4454e97
#
_entry.id   3fd24db721596e7fc4abc0d4c4454e97
#
_cell.length_a   1.000
_cell.length_b   1.000
_cell.length_c   1.000
_cell.angle_alpha   90.00
_cell.angle_beta   90.00
_cell.angle_gamma   90.00
#
_symmetry.space_group_name_H-M   'P 1'
#
loop_
_entity.id
_entity.type
_entity.pdbx_description
1 polymer ?
#
loop_
_entity_poly.entity_id
_entity_poly.type
_entity_poly.pdbx_seq_one_letter_code
_entity_poly.pdbx_strand_id
1 'polypeptide(L)'
;MQRIANYIVYGIAAICLLGSSCSNRYPLPVDLVNTLQGSNSTREFSTGNTYPAVAVPWGMNFWTPQTRKNGDGWQYVYSDLKIQGFKQTHQPSPWINDYGCLSIMPQSSSPVPDQKRRAASYSRENEFAAPFLYKVKFDNGIETSMSATNSCCAFKFSFIEGEESFLLIDCFPMKGKITVDVQRNRIYGFSNYRASNNKSILPDNFGTYFVIETDTSLEDFCIMQNGKALSGYTEAEGENMTAYVSFGKQKEVMAYVASSFISYEQAERNLRREIGKKSFKNVVEESRKKWNDQLSVITVDGGSEEEYKTFYTALYRTMLFPRRTYEYDATGKQVHYGFFDGKIHEGPMYADNGFWDTFRAVHPLFTILVPSVSEEIMDALINIYQEGGWLPEWFSPAYKDCMIGQNSVSVITDSYVKGIGRYDTSMMMEAMLKGAEAEGPNATGRRGYDYYNKYGFIPSDSGIKHSVSRTLEYSYDDFCIAVYAHLIGKPDSLVNKYLERAFNYRNVFDKRVNFMRPRNEDGCWDSDFAPDTWSQDFTEGSSWHWTWSVFHDPAGLIRLMGGERNFINKMDSVFVAKPTIGLGFRNKMIHEMREMIAADMGQYAHGNQPIQHMVYLYNYAGAPYKTQEKVHEIMSKLYYSGQEDGKGLCGDEDNGQTSAWYVFSALGFYPVCPGTGEYVIGKPLFDHARILLESGKQFVVKLRNNSEENIYIQSAMLNGKDFRNSFITHDMIMEGGVLEFEMGPNPNVEWASSSRPFSLSDYVNKFNQ
;
A
#
# COMPACT_ATOMS: atom_id res chain seq x y z
N MET A 1 13.50 65.71 34.84
CA MET A 1 12.63 65.18 33.80
C MET A 1 13.28 64.08 32.91
N GLN A 2 14.60 63.97 32.91
CA GLN A 2 15.31 62.95 32.12
C GLN A 2 15.41 61.54 32.77
N ARG A 3 15.11 61.37 34.04
CA ARG A 3 15.12 60.06 34.75
C ARG A 3 13.79 59.33 34.74
N ILE A 4 12.69 59.97 34.41
CA ILE A 4 11.36 59.37 34.32
C ILE A 4 11.12 58.81 32.91
N ALA A 5 11.75 59.40 31.86
CA ALA A 5 11.64 58.89 30.49
C ALA A 5 12.36 57.55 30.27
N ASN A 6 13.44 57.26 31.02
CA ASN A 6 14.16 55.99 30.89
C ASN A 6 13.48 54.79 31.55
N TYR A 7 12.62 55.02 32.54
CA TYR A 7 11.85 53.89 33.15
C TYR A 7 10.63 53.48 32.33
N ILE A 8 10.08 54.38 31.50
CA ILE A 8 8.95 54.07 30.62
C ILE A 8 9.42 53.27 29.39
N VAL A 9 10.63 53.55 28.89
CA VAL A 9 11.21 52.82 27.73
C VAL A 9 11.65 51.40 28.12
N TYR A 10 12.17 51.22 29.35
CA TYR A 10 12.52 49.88 29.85
C TYR A 10 11.30 49.05 30.29
N GLY A 11 10.21 49.66 30.69
CA GLY A 11 8.94 49.02 31.03
C GLY A 11 8.21 48.48 29.80
N ILE A 12 8.26 49.17 28.67
CA ILE A 12 7.63 48.75 27.40
C ILE A 12 8.48 47.71 26.71
N ALA A 13 9.81 47.76 26.80
CA ALA A 13 10.70 46.71 26.28
C ALA A 13 10.60 45.37 27.06
N ALA A 14 10.31 45.41 28.37
CA ALA A 14 10.12 44.22 29.19
C ALA A 14 8.73 43.56 28.99
N ILE A 15 7.70 44.33 28.59
CA ILE A 15 6.36 43.79 28.29
C ILE A 15 6.30 43.19 26.88
N CYS A 16 7.13 43.66 25.93
CA CYS A 16 7.25 43.05 24.61
C CYS A 16 8.09 41.74 24.58
N LEU A 17 8.89 41.46 25.64
CA LEU A 17 9.69 40.24 25.76
C LEU A 17 8.98 39.10 26.50
N LEU A 18 7.78 39.33 27.04
CA LEU A 18 6.96 38.29 27.69
C LEU A 18 5.79 37.80 26.82
N GLY A 19 5.68 38.24 25.55
CA GLY A 19 4.63 37.87 24.61
C GLY A 19 5.07 36.94 23.49
N SER A 20 6.34 36.51 23.43
CA SER A 20 6.83 35.53 22.47
C SER A 20 7.13 34.21 23.19
N SER A 21 6.12 33.61 23.80
CA SER A 21 6.13 32.14 23.87
C SER A 21 5.89 31.63 22.43
N CYS A 22 6.96 31.49 21.67
CA CYS A 22 7.01 30.49 20.63
C CYS A 22 6.68 29.17 21.33
N SER A 23 5.40 28.79 21.37
CA SER A 23 5.08 27.40 21.53
C SER A 23 5.81 26.71 20.37
N ASN A 24 6.87 25.97 20.64
CA ASN A 24 7.38 24.93 19.77
C ASN A 24 6.21 23.95 19.57
N ARG A 25 5.24 24.29 18.71
CA ARG A 25 4.28 23.32 18.23
C ARG A 25 5.07 22.42 17.29
N TYR A 26 5.30 21.19 17.74
CA TYR A 26 5.75 20.13 16.84
C TYR A 26 4.88 20.19 15.59
N PRO A 27 5.46 20.01 14.39
CA PRO A 27 4.67 19.98 13.16
C PRO A 27 3.58 18.89 13.28
N LEU A 28 2.42 19.16 12.68
CA LEU A 28 1.35 18.14 12.67
C LEU A 28 1.79 16.92 11.86
N PRO A 29 1.33 15.71 12.18
CA PRO A 29 1.65 14.49 11.43
C PRO A 29 1.55 14.64 9.91
N VAL A 30 0.50 15.31 9.43
CA VAL A 30 0.29 15.52 7.99
C VAL A 30 1.35 16.43 7.34
N ASP A 31 2.01 17.30 8.09
CA ASP A 31 3.06 18.18 7.58
C ASP A 31 4.44 17.49 7.49
N LEU A 32 4.57 16.30 8.08
CA LEU A 32 5.77 15.48 8.05
C LEU A 32 5.79 14.51 6.87
N VAL A 33 4.66 14.35 6.18
CA VAL A 33 4.54 13.39 5.06
C VAL A 33 5.26 13.91 3.81
N ASN A 34 6.18 13.12 3.28
CA ASN A 34 6.83 13.34 1.99
C ASN A 34 6.19 12.45 0.90
N THR A 35 5.26 13.00 0.12
CA THR A 35 4.61 12.27 -0.97
C THR A 35 5.53 12.00 -2.16
N LEU A 36 6.69 12.64 -2.25
CA LEU A 36 7.69 12.44 -3.30
C LEU A 36 8.64 11.27 -3.02
N GLN A 37 8.67 10.75 -1.77
CA GLN A 37 9.48 9.56 -1.45
C GLN A 37 9.14 8.39 -2.39
N GLY A 38 10.15 7.70 -2.93
CA GLY A 38 9.98 6.53 -3.77
C GLY A 38 9.63 6.83 -5.22
N SER A 39 9.53 8.10 -5.63
CA SER A 39 9.10 8.51 -6.96
C SER A 39 10.23 8.65 -7.99
N ASN A 40 11.50 8.44 -7.59
CA ASN A 40 12.65 8.47 -8.49
C ASN A 40 13.08 7.05 -8.92
N SER A 41 12.14 6.27 -9.39
CA SER A 41 12.33 4.89 -9.81
C SER A 41 12.42 4.74 -11.32
N THR A 42 13.01 3.64 -11.76
CA THR A 42 13.04 3.19 -13.15
C THR A 42 12.56 1.75 -13.25
N ARG A 43 12.36 1.27 -14.48
CA ARG A 43 12.02 -0.14 -14.71
C ARG A 43 13.09 -1.11 -14.23
N GLU A 44 14.35 -0.68 -14.21
CA GLU A 44 15.52 -1.48 -13.86
C GLU A 44 15.89 -1.42 -12.39
N PHE A 45 15.40 -0.40 -11.66
CA PHE A 45 15.72 -0.18 -10.25
C PHE A 45 14.60 0.61 -9.57
N SER A 46 13.97 0.02 -8.58
CA SER A 46 12.95 0.66 -7.77
C SER A 46 13.54 1.31 -6.52
N THR A 47 13.01 2.47 -6.19
CA THR A 47 13.21 3.15 -4.91
C THR A 47 11.87 3.39 -4.21
N GLY A 48 10.82 2.65 -4.64
CA GLY A 48 9.45 2.73 -4.15
C GLY A 48 8.39 2.55 -5.24
N ASN A 49 8.68 2.89 -6.49
CA ASN A 49 7.72 2.89 -7.60
C ASN A 49 6.44 3.68 -7.29
N THR A 50 6.59 4.78 -6.55
CA THR A 50 5.49 5.64 -6.10
C THR A 50 5.30 6.86 -6.99
N TYR A 51 4.28 7.64 -6.69
CA TYR A 51 4.02 8.97 -7.25
C TYR A 51 3.38 9.88 -6.19
N PRO A 52 3.48 11.22 -6.32
CA PRO A 52 2.86 12.15 -5.37
C PRO A 52 1.33 12.11 -5.52
N ALA A 53 0.68 11.27 -4.73
CA ALA A 53 -0.76 11.12 -4.74
C ALA A 53 -1.43 12.21 -3.90
N VAL A 54 -2.25 13.04 -4.54
CA VAL A 54 -3.23 13.91 -3.87
C VAL A 54 -4.53 13.14 -3.79
N ALA A 55 -4.92 12.77 -2.59
CA ALA A 55 -6.07 11.92 -2.32
C ALA A 55 -6.59 12.15 -0.90
N VAL A 56 -7.67 11.48 -0.51
CA VAL A 56 -8.04 11.25 0.89
C VAL A 56 -7.75 9.79 1.25
N PRO A 57 -7.68 9.41 2.53
CA PRO A 57 -7.47 8.01 2.93
C PRO A 57 -8.46 7.08 2.22
N TRP A 58 -7.95 6.03 1.57
CA TRP A 58 -8.70 5.06 0.75
C TRP A 58 -9.63 5.68 -0.30
N GLY A 59 -9.34 6.91 -0.77
CA GLY A 59 -10.17 7.62 -1.72
C GLY A 59 -10.31 6.90 -3.06
N MET A 60 -11.46 7.07 -3.73
CA MET A 60 -11.73 6.46 -5.04
C MET A 60 -10.72 6.95 -6.09
N ASN A 61 -10.47 8.24 -6.13
CA ASN A 61 -9.60 8.86 -7.12
C ASN A 61 -8.33 9.42 -6.49
N PHE A 62 -7.19 9.07 -7.06
CA PHE A 62 -5.95 9.79 -6.81
C PHE A 62 -5.67 10.75 -7.96
N TRP A 63 -5.05 11.88 -7.63
CA TRP A 63 -4.59 12.84 -8.61
C TRP A 63 -3.08 13.03 -8.47
N THR A 64 -2.40 13.12 -9.60
CA THR A 64 -0.94 13.26 -9.63
C THR A 64 -0.51 14.14 -10.80
N PRO A 65 0.57 14.93 -10.70
CA PRO A 65 1.21 15.48 -11.88
C PRO A 65 1.72 14.33 -12.77
N GLN A 66 1.66 14.52 -14.06
CA GLN A 66 2.09 13.55 -15.06
C GLN A 66 3.34 14.06 -15.77
N THR A 67 4.50 13.43 -15.56
CA THR A 67 5.75 13.80 -16.22
C THR A 67 6.02 12.98 -17.47
N ARG A 68 5.45 11.79 -17.61
CA ARG A 68 5.62 10.88 -18.73
C ARG A 68 4.33 10.64 -19.49
N LYS A 69 4.44 10.08 -20.68
CA LYS A 69 3.27 9.80 -21.54
C LYS A 69 2.29 8.86 -20.84
N ASN A 70 1.03 8.97 -21.21
CA ASN A 70 0.02 8.04 -20.70
C ASN A 70 0.34 6.59 -21.10
N GLY A 71 0.09 5.65 -20.17
CA GLY A 71 0.43 4.22 -20.32
C GLY A 71 1.88 3.88 -19.97
N ASP A 72 2.73 4.86 -19.69
CA ASP A 72 3.99 4.62 -18.99
C ASP A 72 3.67 4.27 -17.52
N GLY A 73 4.14 3.15 -17.02
CA GLY A 73 3.88 2.77 -15.63
C GLY A 73 4.47 3.76 -14.62
N TRP A 74 5.54 4.45 -14.96
CA TRP A 74 6.16 5.51 -14.18
C TRP A 74 5.58 6.88 -14.57
N GLN A 75 4.31 7.11 -14.26
CA GLN A 75 3.56 8.30 -14.67
C GLN A 75 4.12 9.63 -14.11
N TYR A 76 4.81 9.59 -13.00
CA TYR A 76 5.61 10.67 -12.43
C TYR A 76 6.97 10.13 -12.04
N VAL A 77 8.04 10.81 -12.44
CA VAL A 77 9.40 10.51 -12.02
C VAL A 77 10.06 11.77 -11.48
N TYR A 78 10.59 11.71 -10.27
CA TYR A 78 11.18 12.86 -9.58
C TYR A 78 12.25 13.59 -10.39
N SER A 79 13.10 12.87 -11.12
CA SER A 79 14.14 13.50 -11.96
C SER A 79 13.63 14.18 -13.22
N ASP A 80 12.36 13.98 -13.62
CA ASP A 80 11.75 14.66 -14.75
C ASP A 80 11.28 16.08 -14.33
N LEU A 81 11.61 17.10 -15.13
CA LEU A 81 11.30 18.50 -14.84
C LEU A 81 10.29 19.11 -15.84
N LYS A 82 9.40 18.27 -16.39
CA LYS A 82 8.31 18.69 -17.28
C LYS A 82 7.04 17.96 -16.96
N ILE A 83 5.95 18.70 -16.76
CA ILE A 83 4.62 18.16 -16.52
C ILE A 83 3.79 18.27 -17.80
N GLN A 84 3.16 17.17 -18.20
CA GLN A 84 2.32 17.04 -19.40
C GLN A 84 0.83 17.22 -19.10
N GLY A 85 0.45 17.15 -17.80
CA GLY A 85 -0.90 17.29 -17.32
C GLY A 85 -1.03 16.90 -15.86
N PHE A 86 -2.24 17.08 -15.33
CA PHE A 86 -2.65 16.61 -14.00
C PHE A 86 -3.65 15.49 -14.20
N LYS A 87 -3.29 14.30 -13.77
CA LYS A 87 -3.98 13.06 -14.13
C LYS A 87 -4.77 12.52 -12.95
N GLN A 88 -6.04 12.16 -13.19
CA GLN A 88 -6.75 11.20 -12.35
C GLN A 88 -6.16 9.81 -12.60
N THR A 89 -5.86 9.06 -11.55
CA THR A 89 -5.21 7.76 -11.67
C THR A 89 -5.81 6.73 -10.71
N HIS A 90 -5.87 5.48 -11.18
CA HIS A 90 -6.24 4.29 -10.40
C HIS A 90 -5.08 3.28 -10.37
N GLN A 91 -3.86 3.72 -10.70
CA GLN A 91 -2.69 2.84 -10.76
C GLN A 91 -2.26 2.39 -9.36
N PRO A 92 -2.29 1.08 -9.03
CA PRO A 92 -1.75 0.55 -7.78
C PRO A 92 -0.23 0.37 -7.82
N SER A 93 0.33 0.06 -8.98
CA SER A 93 1.76 -0.06 -9.25
C SER A 93 2.05 0.13 -10.73
N PRO A 94 3.32 0.41 -11.15
CA PRO A 94 3.70 0.49 -12.56
C PRO A 94 3.43 -0.81 -13.34
N TRP A 95 3.48 -1.95 -12.67
CA TRP A 95 3.35 -3.28 -13.27
C TRP A 95 1.91 -3.61 -13.62
N ILE A 96 0.96 -3.25 -12.77
CA ILE A 96 -0.50 -3.39 -12.98
C ILE A 96 -1.02 -2.29 -13.89
N ASN A 97 -0.48 -1.06 -13.73
CA ASN A 97 -0.81 0.12 -14.49
C ASN A 97 -2.28 0.58 -14.32
N ASP A 98 -2.76 1.48 -15.16
CA ASP A 98 -3.87 2.39 -14.91
C ASP A 98 -5.13 2.07 -15.72
N TYR A 99 -6.27 2.53 -15.23
CA TYR A 99 -7.57 2.39 -15.87
C TYR A 99 -8.51 3.56 -15.51
N GLY A 100 -9.49 3.85 -16.37
CA GLY A 100 -10.55 4.82 -16.08
C GLY A 100 -10.02 6.18 -15.67
N CYS A 101 -9.19 6.81 -16.51
CA CYS A 101 -8.50 8.04 -16.15
C CYS A 101 -8.70 9.17 -17.19
N LEU A 102 -8.48 10.39 -16.75
CA LEU A 102 -8.44 11.59 -17.56
C LEU A 102 -7.26 12.48 -17.13
N SER A 103 -6.88 13.41 -17.98
CA SER A 103 -5.87 14.43 -17.65
C SER A 103 -6.37 15.81 -18.04
N ILE A 104 -6.00 16.82 -17.28
CA ILE A 104 -6.23 18.23 -17.58
C ILE A 104 -4.92 18.99 -17.56
N MET A 105 -4.81 20.03 -18.40
CA MET A 105 -3.61 20.88 -18.45
C MET A 105 -3.99 22.33 -18.74
N PRO A 106 -3.63 23.29 -17.85
CA PRO A 106 -3.80 24.71 -18.12
C PRO A 106 -2.76 25.18 -19.13
N GLN A 107 -3.18 26.06 -20.05
CA GLN A 107 -2.33 26.63 -21.08
C GLN A 107 -2.66 28.12 -21.31
N SER A 108 -1.70 28.89 -21.81
CA SER A 108 -1.90 30.27 -22.22
C SER A 108 -1.55 30.47 -23.69
N SER A 109 -2.04 31.53 -24.30
CA SER A 109 -1.82 32.00 -25.66
C SER A 109 -2.44 31.11 -26.75
N SER A 110 -2.17 29.80 -26.77
CA SER A 110 -2.78 28.85 -27.69
C SER A 110 -2.75 27.42 -27.15
N PRO A 111 -3.84 26.64 -27.34
CA PRO A 111 -3.91 25.27 -26.86
C PRO A 111 -3.08 24.30 -27.73
N VAL A 112 -2.34 23.40 -27.07
CA VAL A 112 -1.52 22.36 -27.69
C VAL A 112 -1.99 21.00 -27.18
N PRO A 113 -2.70 20.18 -28.00
CA PRO A 113 -3.24 18.89 -27.56
C PRO A 113 -2.20 17.80 -27.34
N ASP A 114 -1.12 17.79 -28.10
CA ASP A 114 -0.09 16.75 -28.05
C ASP A 114 0.61 16.74 -26.70
N GLN A 115 0.62 15.58 -26.03
CA GLN A 115 1.13 15.43 -24.66
C GLN A 115 2.58 15.89 -24.50
N LYS A 116 3.45 15.51 -25.43
CA LYS A 116 4.87 15.83 -25.35
C LYS A 116 5.14 17.31 -25.61
N ARG A 117 4.41 17.90 -26.56
CA ARG A 117 4.58 19.31 -26.96
C ARG A 117 3.98 20.27 -25.94
N ARG A 118 2.91 19.87 -25.23
CA ARG A 118 2.27 20.68 -24.21
C ARG A 118 3.02 20.70 -22.86
N ALA A 119 4.04 19.82 -22.71
CA ALA A 119 4.76 19.67 -21.45
C ALA A 119 5.43 20.99 -21.03
N ALA A 120 5.09 21.46 -19.83
CA ALA A 120 5.59 22.69 -19.24
C ALA A 120 6.74 22.39 -18.25
N SER A 121 7.84 23.13 -18.39
CA SER A 121 9.02 23.01 -17.52
C SER A 121 8.78 23.69 -16.17
N TYR A 122 9.45 23.18 -15.14
CA TYR A 122 9.45 23.76 -13.78
C TYR A 122 10.74 23.40 -13.04
N SER A 123 11.05 24.13 -11.98
CA SER A 123 12.11 23.77 -11.04
C SER A 123 11.54 23.19 -9.75
N ARG A 124 12.31 22.36 -9.04
CA ARG A 124 11.88 21.71 -7.78
C ARG A 124 11.50 22.70 -6.68
N GLU A 125 12.17 23.83 -6.58
CA GLU A 125 11.84 24.89 -5.64
C GLU A 125 10.44 25.51 -5.86
N ASN A 126 9.87 25.32 -7.05
CA ASN A 126 8.53 25.77 -7.43
C ASN A 126 7.46 24.65 -7.30
N GLU A 127 7.82 23.51 -6.73
CA GLU A 127 6.93 22.37 -6.47
C GLU A 127 6.65 22.21 -4.99
N PHE A 128 5.39 22.04 -4.63
CA PHE A 128 4.96 21.66 -3.30
C PHE A 128 4.06 20.42 -3.41
N ALA A 129 4.39 19.36 -2.67
CA ALA A 129 3.69 18.10 -2.69
C ALA A 129 3.38 17.60 -1.27
N ALA A 130 2.09 17.52 -0.94
CA ALA A 130 1.57 17.00 0.32
C ALA A 130 0.34 16.10 0.05
N PRO A 131 -0.08 15.25 0.97
CA PRO A 131 -1.23 14.36 0.78
C PRO A 131 -2.51 15.08 0.35
N PHE A 132 -2.69 16.31 0.81
CA PHE A 132 -3.90 17.12 0.67
C PHE A 132 -3.79 18.23 -0.36
N LEU A 133 -2.57 18.53 -0.87
CA LEU A 133 -2.32 19.63 -1.79
C LEU A 133 -1.08 19.36 -2.63
N TYR A 134 -1.24 19.48 -3.93
CA TYR A 134 -0.10 19.63 -4.84
C TYR A 134 -0.14 21.01 -5.47
N LYS A 135 1.00 21.66 -5.58
CA LYS A 135 1.14 22.98 -6.18
C LYS A 135 2.43 23.04 -7.01
N VAL A 136 2.36 23.64 -8.20
CA VAL A 136 3.53 23.88 -9.03
C VAL A 136 3.37 25.19 -9.79
N LYS A 137 4.49 25.93 -9.92
CA LYS A 137 4.60 27.08 -10.82
C LYS A 137 5.54 26.73 -11.95
N PHE A 138 5.03 26.81 -13.16
CA PHE A 138 5.80 26.55 -14.38
C PHE A 138 6.69 27.73 -14.75
N ASP A 139 7.76 27.46 -15.53
CA ASP A 139 8.69 28.48 -16.03
C ASP A 139 8.01 29.48 -16.95
N ASN A 140 6.89 29.10 -17.61
CA ASN A 140 6.07 30.00 -18.41
C ASN A 140 5.16 30.92 -17.60
N GLY A 141 5.16 30.83 -16.27
CA GLY A 141 4.40 31.69 -15.36
C GLY A 141 3.05 31.17 -14.92
N ILE A 142 2.50 30.10 -15.53
CA ILE A 142 1.26 29.46 -15.07
C ILE A 142 1.50 28.75 -13.74
N GLU A 143 0.55 28.90 -12.79
CA GLU A 143 0.57 28.15 -11.53
C GLU A 143 -0.66 27.24 -11.45
N THR A 144 -0.47 26.03 -10.97
CA THR A 144 -1.54 25.05 -10.72
C THR A 144 -1.49 24.57 -9.28
N SER A 145 -2.65 24.55 -8.64
CA SER A 145 -2.86 23.91 -7.34
C SER A 145 -4.01 22.92 -7.45
N MET A 146 -3.90 21.74 -6.80
CA MET A 146 -4.99 20.76 -6.76
C MET A 146 -5.13 20.11 -5.39
N SER A 147 -6.38 19.83 -5.00
CA SER A 147 -6.74 19.15 -3.75
C SER A 147 -7.92 18.23 -3.98
N ALA A 148 -7.82 16.97 -3.49
CA ALA A 148 -8.80 15.93 -3.75
C ALA A 148 -9.75 15.69 -2.57
N THR A 149 -10.93 15.18 -2.91
CA THR A 149 -11.87 14.51 -2.01
C THR A 149 -11.96 13.02 -2.36
N ASN A 150 -13.01 12.30 -1.98
CA ASN A 150 -13.11 10.87 -2.32
C ASN A 150 -13.19 10.64 -3.84
N SER A 151 -14.15 11.29 -4.52
CA SER A 151 -14.39 11.12 -5.96
C SER A 151 -14.22 12.42 -6.77
N CYS A 152 -13.83 13.53 -6.12
CA CYS A 152 -13.66 14.82 -6.77
C CYS A 152 -12.23 15.39 -6.56
N CYS A 153 -11.90 16.40 -7.38
CA CYS A 153 -10.72 17.22 -7.22
C CYS A 153 -11.04 18.68 -7.51
N ALA A 154 -10.61 19.58 -6.65
CA ALA A 154 -10.64 21.01 -6.86
C ALA A 154 -9.30 21.48 -7.42
N PHE A 155 -9.35 22.29 -8.46
CA PHE A 155 -8.19 22.93 -9.07
C PHE A 155 -8.28 24.44 -8.99
N LYS A 156 -7.12 25.05 -8.80
CA LYS A 156 -6.93 26.48 -8.91
C LYS A 156 -5.81 26.71 -9.92
N PHE A 157 -6.13 27.42 -11.00
CA PHE A 157 -5.19 27.83 -12.05
C PHE A 157 -4.96 29.33 -11.98
N SER A 158 -3.69 29.76 -12.02
CA SER A 158 -3.31 31.15 -12.22
C SER A 158 -2.61 31.28 -13.58
N PHE A 159 -3.13 32.11 -14.45
CA PHE A 159 -2.67 32.28 -15.81
C PHE A 159 -1.81 33.54 -15.98
N ILE A 160 -1.19 33.67 -17.15
CA ILE A 160 -0.38 34.84 -17.53
C ILE A 160 -1.32 36.04 -17.77
N GLU A 161 -1.06 37.13 -17.07
CA GLU A 161 -1.90 38.33 -17.18
C GLU A 161 -1.88 38.91 -18.60
N GLY A 162 -3.07 39.15 -19.15
CA GLY A 162 -3.26 39.72 -20.49
C GLY A 162 -3.23 38.71 -21.64
N GLU A 163 -2.92 37.44 -21.37
CA GLU A 163 -2.98 36.36 -22.37
C GLU A 163 -4.29 35.58 -22.31
N GLU A 164 -4.65 34.90 -23.39
CA GLU A 164 -5.75 33.95 -23.44
C GLU A 164 -5.46 32.78 -22.52
N SER A 165 -6.44 32.33 -21.77
CA SER A 165 -6.36 31.23 -20.83
C SER A 165 -7.20 30.04 -21.26
N PHE A 166 -6.60 28.85 -21.25
CA PHE A 166 -7.23 27.61 -21.72
C PHE A 166 -7.09 26.50 -20.69
N LEU A 167 -8.08 25.61 -20.69
CA LEU A 167 -7.98 24.30 -20.04
C LEU A 167 -8.11 23.21 -21.10
N LEU A 168 -7.10 22.38 -21.23
CA LEU A 168 -7.11 21.19 -22.08
C LEU A 168 -7.63 20.00 -21.25
N ILE A 169 -8.53 19.21 -21.84
CA ILE A 169 -9.10 17.96 -21.33
C ILE A 169 -8.67 16.83 -22.28
N ASP A 170 -8.11 15.76 -21.74
CA ASP A 170 -7.59 14.63 -22.49
C ASP A 170 -8.19 13.31 -21.95
N CYS A 171 -9.04 12.65 -22.76
CA CYS A 171 -9.64 11.35 -22.45
C CYS A 171 -8.74 10.17 -22.80
N PHE A 172 -7.53 10.45 -23.35
CA PHE A 172 -6.53 9.47 -23.76
C PHE A 172 -6.94 8.59 -24.97
N PRO A 173 -6.06 7.69 -25.43
CA PRO A 173 -6.40 6.68 -26.43
C PRO A 173 -7.55 5.80 -25.95
N MET A 174 -8.22 5.12 -26.84
CA MET A 174 -9.45 4.34 -26.68
C MET A 174 -10.70 5.23 -26.76
N LYS A 175 -11.86 4.65 -26.49
CA LYS A 175 -13.15 5.31 -26.65
C LYS A 175 -13.33 6.38 -25.57
N GLY A 176 -13.61 7.59 -26.02
CA GLY A 176 -13.96 8.72 -25.15
C GLY A 176 -15.16 9.47 -25.70
N LYS A 177 -15.82 10.24 -24.84
CA LYS A 177 -16.88 11.16 -25.22
C LYS A 177 -16.64 12.47 -24.48
N ILE A 178 -16.87 13.60 -25.16
CA ILE A 178 -16.81 14.94 -24.57
C ILE A 178 -18.05 15.72 -25.01
N THR A 179 -18.70 16.38 -24.05
CA THR A 179 -19.82 17.31 -24.26
C THR A 179 -19.49 18.61 -23.54
N VAL A 180 -19.58 19.75 -24.23
CA VAL A 180 -19.37 21.08 -23.65
C VAL A 180 -20.70 21.81 -23.52
N ASP A 181 -21.10 22.12 -22.30
CA ASP A 181 -22.30 22.90 -21.95
C ASP A 181 -21.88 24.32 -21.51
N VAL A 182 -21.78 25.22 -22.49
CA VAL A 182 -21.38 26.61 -22.26
C VAL A 182 -22.34 27.34 -21.32
N GLN A 183 -23.67 27.02 -21.38
CA GLN A 183 -24.66 27.71 -20.56
C GLN A 183 -24.53 27.41 -19.07
N ARG A 184 -24.04 26.22 -18.75
CA ARG A 184 -23.84 25.78 -17.36
C ARG A 184 -22.38 25.86 -16.89
N ASN A 185 -21.46 26.31 -17.76
CA ASN A 185 -20.02 26.28 -17.51
C ASN A 185 -19.52 24.87 -17.14
N ARG A 186 -19.99 23.84 -17.86
CA ARG A 186 -19.68 22.44 -17.59
C ARG A 186 -19.16 21.71 -18.81
N ILE A 187 -18.24 20.81 -18.53
CA ILE A 187 -17.77 19.83 -19.48
C ILE A 187 -18.08 18.44 -18.92
N TYR A 188 -18.78 17.63 -19.70
CA TYR A 188 -19.04 16.22 -19.40
C TYR A 188 -18.14 15.37 -20.26
N GLY A 189 -17.67 14.29 -19.72
CA GLY A 189 -16.86 13.36 -20.52
C GLY A 189 -16.92 11.94 -19.99
N PHE A 190 -16.50 11.03 -20.85
CA PHE A 190 -16.37 9.62 -20.59
C PHE A 190 -15.04 9.13 -21.13
N SER A 191 -14.38 8.25 -20.43
CA SER A 191 -13.16 7.58 -20.87
C SER A 191 -13.17 6.13 -20.43
N ASN A 192 -13.06 5.19 -21.38
CA ASN A 192 -12.85 3.78 -21.06
C ASN A 192 -11.36 3.40 -21.15
N TYR A 193 -10.48 4.37 -21.05
CA TYR A 193 -9.06 4.15 -21.14
C TYR A 193 -8.56 3.12 -20.15
N ARG A 194 -7.74 2.21 -20.64
CA ARG A 194 -6.91 1.28 -19.88
C ARG A 194 -5.52 1.21 -20.47
N ALA A 195 -4.51 1.14 -19.64
CA ALA A 195 -3.16 0.88 -20.10
C ALA A 195 -3.07 -0.51 -20.76
N SER A 196 -2.22 -0.66 -21.77
CA SER A 196 -2.13 -1.90 -22.58
C SER A 196 -1.72 -3.15 -21.80
N ASN A 197 -1.04 -2.97 -20.66
CA ASN A 197 -0.68 -4.05 -19.74
C ASN A 197 -1.75 -4.32 -18.67
N ASN A 198 -2.75 -3.45 -18.51
CA ASN A 198 -3.91 -3.73 -17.69
C ASN A 198 -4.90 -4.63 -18.46
N LYS A 199 -4.74 -5.95 -18.29
CA LYS A 199 -5.46 -6.98 -19.05
C LYS A 199 -6.72 -7.52 -18.38
N SER A 200 -7.32 -6.78 -17.42
CA SER A 200 -8.58 -7.20 -16.82
C SER A 200 -9.67 -7.36 -17.87
N ILE A 201 -10.46 -8.40 -17.75
CA ILE A 201 -11.69 -8.58 -18.54
C ILE A 201 -12.77 -7.77 -17.85
N LEU A 202 -13.25 -6.73 -18.51
CA LEU A 202 -14.24 -5.80 -18.00
C LEU A 202 -15.44 -5.73 -18.97
N PRO A 203 -16.65 -5.43 -18.47
CA PRO A 203 -17.83 -5.21 -19.31
C PRO A 203 -17.62 -4.10 -20.34
N ASP A 204 -18.31 -4.16 -21.48
CA ASP A 204 -18.19 -3.20 -22.59
C ASP A 204 -18.58 -1.76 -22.18
N ASN A 205 -19.44 -1.61 -21.17
CA ASN A 205 -19.88 -0.31 -20.65
C ASN A 205 -18.97 0.23 -19.55
N PHE A 206 -17.85 -0.43 -19.24
CA PHE A 206 -16.88 0.06 -18.25
C PHE A 206 -16.20 1.34 -18.72
N GLY A 207 -16.11 2.31 -17.83
CA GLY A 207 -15.34 3.53 -18.00
C GLY A 207 -15.61 4.54 -16.87
N THR A 208 -14.89 5.63 -16.92
CA THR A 208 -15.07 6.74 -15.97
C THR A 208 -15.89 7.84 -16.64
N TYR A 209 -17.05 8.14 -16.07
CA TYR A 209 -17.84 9.33 -16.36
C TYR A 209 -17.31 10.47 -15.52
N PHE A 210 -17.18 11.66 -16.10
CA PHE A 210 -16.74 12.82 -15.35
C PHE A 210 -17.52 14.09 -15.71
N VAL A 211 -17.58 15.03 -14.77
CA VAL A 211 -18.05 16.38 -14.94
C VAL A 211 -17.00 17.36 -14.43
N ILE A 212 -16.69 18.38 -15.23
CA ILE A 212 -15.86 19.52 -14.84
C ILE A 212 -16.77 20.75 -14.77
N GLU A 213 -16.84 21.39 -13.62
CA GLU A 213 -17.54 22.65 -13.43
C GLU A 213 -16.53 23.77 -13.17
N THR A 214 -16.66 24.90 -13.86
CA THR A 214 -15.77 26.04 -13.69
C THR A 214 -16.53 27.23 -13.07
N ASP A 215 -15.84 28.01 -12.25
CA ASP A 215 -16.38 29.25 -11.66
C ASP A 215 -16.42 30.40 -12.66
N THR A 216 -15.80 30.23 -13.81
CA THR A 216 -15.62 31.21 -14.88
C THR A 216 -16.36 30.74 -16.14
N SER A 217 -16.98 31.69 -16.87
CA SER A 217 -17.71 31.41 -18.10
C SER A 217 -16.76 30.86 -19.19
N LEU A 218 -17.27 29.87 -19.93
CA LEU A 218 -16.62 29.36 -21.13
C LEU A 218 -16.91 30.32 -22.29
N GLU A 219 -15.86 30.95 -22.83
CA GLU A 219 -16.01 31.91 -23.96
C GLU A 219 -15.92 31.20 -25.33
N ASP A 220 -15.07 30.20 -25.44
CA ASP A 220 -14.89 29.39 -26.65
C ASP A 220 -14.45 27.97 -26.29
N PHE A 221 -14.60 27.05 -27.23
CA PHE A 221 -14.15 25.66 -27.06
C PHE A 221 -13.92 24.98 -28.41
N CYS A 222 -13.15 23.91 -28.38
CA CYS A 222 -13.01 23.02 -29.52
C CYS A 222 -12.89 21.58 -29.05
N ILE A 223 -13.71 20.70 -29.60
CA ILE A 223 -13.57 19.25 -29.47
C ILE A 223 -12.71 18.73 -30.62
N MET A 224 -11.81 17.82 -30.31
CA MET A 224 -10.88 17.24 -31.26
C MET A 224 -10.88 15.73 -31.16
N GLN A 225 -10.72 15.07 -32.32
CA GLN A 225 -10.48 13.65 -32.42
C GLN A 225 -9.15 13.41 -33.14
N ASN A 226 -8.26 12.62 -32.53
CA ASN A 226 -6.91 12.39 -33.11
C ASN A 226 -6.16 13.70 -33.41
N GLY A 227 -6.33 14.74 -32.58
CA GLY A 227 -5.74 16.06 -32.76
C GLY A 227 -6.35 16.92 -33.89
N LYS A 228 -7.43 16.47 -34.53
CA LYS A 228 -8.17 17.21 -35.55
C LYS A 228 -9.42 17.83 -34.98
N ALA A 229 -9.61 19.14 -35.20
CA ALA A 229 -10.79 19.87 -34.71
C ALA A 229 -12.06 19.36 -35.40
N LEU A 230 -13.11 19.22 -34.58
CA LEU A 230 -14.48 18.93 -34.97
C LEU A 230 -15.29 20.22 -34.87
N SER A 231 -15.25 21.03 -35.94
CA SER A 231 -15.89 22.37 -35.93
C SER A 231 -17.42 22.28 -35.84
N GLY A 232 -18.00 23.07 -34.93
CA GLY A 232 -19.47 23.18 -34.74
C GLY A 232 -20.11 22.08 -33.91
N TYR A 233 -19.33 21.15 -33.36
CA TYR A 233 -19.86 20.11 -32.47
C TYR A 233 -19.70 20.53 -30.99
N THR A 234 -20.82 20.51 -30.26
CA THR A 234 -20.84 20.64 -28.78
C THR A 234 -20.69 19.30 -28.07
N GLU A 235 -20.81 18.20 -28.81
CA GLU A 235 -20.66 16.83 -28.32
C GLU A 235 -19.98 15.97 -29.42
N ALA A 236 -19.04 15.14 -29.01
CA ALA A 236 -18.45 14.12 -29.89
C ALA A 236 -17.97 12.90 -29.12
N GLU A 237 -18.00 11.74 -29.78
CA GLU A 237 -17.55 10.46 -29.26
C GLU A 237 -16.61 9.80 -30.29
N GLY A 238 -15.55 9.15 -29.81
CA GLY A 238 -14.58 8.46 -30.66
C GLY A 238 -13.32 8.08 -29.91
N GLU A 239 -12.30 7.69 -30.64
CA GLU A 239 -10.97 7.40 -30.09
C GLU A 239 -10.12 8.66 -29.99
N ASN A 240 -9.23 8.72 -28.97
CA ASN A 240 -8.33 9.86 -28.73
C ASN A 240 -9.06 11.20 -28.68
N MET A 241 -10.13 11.25 -27.90
CA MET A 241 -10.91 12.48 -27.70
C MET A 241 -10.18 13.44 -26.80
N THR A 242 -10.03 14.67 -27.26
CA THR A 242 -9.52 15.80 -26.48
C THR A 242 -10.41 17.02 -26.70
N ALA A 243 -10.40 17.95 -25.75
CA ALA A 243 -11.02 19.25 -25.92
C ALA A 243 -10.20 20.34 -25.25
N TYR A 244 -10.32 21.56 -25.74
CA TYR A 244 -9.95 22.71 -24.94
C TYR A 244 -11.17 23.62 -24.76
N VAL A 245 -11.19 24.33 -23.64
CA VAL A 245 -12.10 25.43 -23.36
C VAL A 245 -11.29 26.69 -23.12
N SER A 246 -11.75 27.84 -23.63
CA SER A 246 -11.19 29.17 -23.38
C SER A 246 -12.01 29.92 -22.34
N PHE A 247 -11.32 30.62 -21.47
CA PHE A 247 -11.92 31.55 -20.49
C PHE A 247 -11.67 33.02 -20.87
N GLY A 248 -11.17 33.29 -22.09
CA GLY A 248 -10.65 34.61 -22.46
C GLY A 248 -9.42 34.97 -21.65
N LYS A 249 -9.25 36.24 -21.31
CA LYS A 249 -8.07 36.75 -20.60
C LYS A 249 -8.24 36.75 -19.09
N GLN A 250 -8.52 35.57 -18.52
CA GLN A 250 -8.67 35.42 -17.09
C GLN A 250 -7.32 35.19 -16.38
N LYS A 251 -7.15 35.82 -15.23
CA LYS A 251 -5.97 35.67 -14.39
C LYS A 251 -6.05 34.44 -13.50
N GLU A 252 -7.22 34.09 -13.04
CA GLU A 252 -7.48 32.98 -12.12
C GLU A 252 -8.77 32.25 -12.52
N VAL A 253 -8.74 30.92 -12.51
CA VAL A 253 -9.92 30.06 -12.75
C VAL A 253 -9.89 28.90 -11.78
N MET A 254 -11.06 28.62 -11.18
CA MET A 254 -11.29 27.40 -10.40
C MET A 254 -12.03 26.38 -11.28
N ALA A 255 -11.56 25.11 -11.23
CA ALA A 255 -12.26 24.01 -11.84
C ALA A 255 -12.46 22.89 -10.80
N TYR A 256 -13.66 22.33 -10.81
CA TYR A 256 -14.03 21.22 -9.94
C TYR A 256 -14.36 20.01 -10.79
N VAL A 257 -13.58 18.95 -10.64
CA VAL A 257 -13.74 17.70 -11.38
C VAL A 257 -14.35 16.66 -10.46
N ALA A 258 -15.43 16.04 -10.88
CA ALA A 258 -15.98 14.87 -10.22
C ALA A 258 -16.07 13.70 -11.19
N SER A 259 -15.91 12.50 -10.69
CA SER A 259 -16.06 11.30 -11.52
C SER A 259 -16.90 10.22 -10.86
N SER A 260 -17.31 9.25 -11.67
CA SER A 260 -18.13 8.09 -11.29
C SER A 260 -17.85 6.95 -12.26
N PHE A 261 -17.88 5.72 -11.76
CA PHE A 261 -17.93 4.53 -12.62
C PHE A 261 -19.34 4.18 -13.10
N ILE A 262 -20.37 4.89 -12.58
CA ILE A 262 -21.79 4.57 -12.77
C ILE A 262 -22.42 5.40 -13.89
N SER A 263 -22.40 6.73 -13.79
CA SER A 263 -23.02 7.63 -14.77
C SER A 263 -22.63 9.10 -14.60
N TYR A 264 -23.03 9.94 -15.56
CA TYR A 264 -22.89 11.41 -15.45
C TYR A 264 -23.69 11.98 -14.28
N GLU A 265 -24.91 11.49 -14.06
CA GLU A 265 -25.79 11.92 -12.96
C GLU A 265 -25.17 11.58 -11.60
N GLN A 266 -24.47 10.45 -11.53
CA GLN A 266 -23.75 10.06 -10.32
C GLN A 266 -22.51 10.94 -10.11
N ALA A 267 -21.76 11.25 -11.16
CA ALA A 267 -20.63 12.19 -11.09
C ALA A 267 -21.10 13.59 -10.62
N GLU A 268 -22.23 14.10 -11.14
CA GLU A 268 -22.83 15.34 -10.64
C GLU A 268 -23.28 15.26 -9.18
N ARG A 269 -23.80 14.10 -8.75
CA ARG A 269 -24.19 13.88 -7.35
C ARG A 269 -22.95 13.91 -6.46
N ASN A 270 -21.86 13.26 -6.87
CA ASN A 270 -20.59 13.31 -6.18
C ASN A 270 -20.07 14.74 -6.07
N LEU A 271 -20.11 15.51 -7.16
CA LEU A 271 -19.73 16.94 -7.16
C LEU A 271 -20.52 17.74 -6.13
N ARG A 272 -21.87 17.62 -6.15
CA ARG A 272 -22.74 18.33 -5.19
C ARG A 272 -22.49 17.91 -3.75
N ARG A 273 -22.27 16.61 -3.50
CA ARG A 273 -22.08 16.04 -2.17
C ARG A 273 -20.73 16.44 -1.56
N GLU A 274 -19.67 16.35 -2.34
CA GLU A 274 -18.31 16.48 -1.84
C GLU A 274 -17.76 17.90 -1.94
N ILE A 275 -18.07 18.61 -3.01
CA ILE A 275 -17.68 20.01 -3.24
C ILE A 275 -18.83 20.97 -2.88
N GLY A 276 -19.98 20.85 -3.56
CA GLY A 276 -21.11 21.75 -3.33
C GLY A 276 -20.74 23.21 -3.55
N LYS A 277 -20.81 24.03 -2.48
CA LYS A 277 -20.48 25.46 -2.48
C LYS A 277 -19.10 25.76 -1.82
N LYS A 278 -18.26 24.77 -1.61
CA LYS A 278 -16.97 24.96 -0.95
C LYS A 278 -16.01 25.72 -1.85
N SER A 279 -15.27 26.65 -1.29
CA SER A 279 -14.13 27.25 -1.97
C SER A 279 -12.97 26.26 -2.07
N PHE A 280 -12.03 26.51 -2.99
CA PHE A 280 -10.78 25.74 -3.07
C PHE A 280 -10.10 25.62 -1.69
N LYS A 281 -10.02 26.73 -0.95
CA LYS A 281 -9.43 26.76 0.39
C LYS A 281 -10.12 25.80 1.36
N ASN A 282 -11.47 25.74 1.34
CA ASN A 282 -12.22 24.82 2.21
C ASN A 282 -11.93 23.35 1.85
N VAL A 283 -11.80 23.02 0.57
CA VAL A 283 -11.45 21.65 0.14
C VAL A 283 -10.08 21.27 0.65
N VAL A 284 -9.07 22.15 0.53
CA VAL A 284 -7.72 21.95 1.05
C VAL A 284 -7.72 21.73 2.57
N GLU A 285 -8.42 22.59 3.32
CA GLU A 285 -8.51 22.50 4.78
C GLU A 285 -9.18 21.21 5.24
N GLU A 286 -10.26 20.79 4.59
CA GLU A 286 -10.96 19.53 4.89
C GLU A 286 -10.10 18.30 4.56
N SER A 287 -9.42 18.29 3.41
CA SER A 287 -8.52 17.22 3.02
C SER A 287 -7.34 17.12 4.00
N ARG A 288 -6.73 18.27 4.35
CA ARG A 288 -5.66 18.33 5.35
C ARG A 288 -6.11 17.82 6.71
N LYS A 289 -7.31 18.20 7.15
CA LYS A 289 -7.87 17.73 8.42
C LYS A 289 -8.09 16.22 8.40
N LYS A 290 -8.67 15.66 7.33
CA LYS A 290 -8.90 14.20 7.20
C LYS A 290 -7.59 13.42 7.33
N TRP A 291 -6.53 13.84 6.63
CA TRP A 291 -5.22 13.22 6.74
C TRP A 291 -4.63 13.37 8.13
N ASN A 292 -4.70 14.56 8.71
CA ASN A 292 -4.15 14.77 10.04
C ASN A 292 -4.89 13.94 11.11
N ASP A 293 -6.20 13.85 11.06
CA ASP A 293 -7.00 13.02 11.97
C ASP A 293 -6.59 11.55 11.83
N GLN A 294 -6.42 11.07 10.60
CA GLN A 294 -6.07 9.68 10.32
C GLN A 294 -4.63 9.34 10.71
N LEU A 295 -3.68 10.23 10.48
CA LEU A 295 -2.27 10.03 10.86
C LEU A 295 -2.06 10.18 12.38
N SER A 296 -2.88 10.99 13.05
CA SER A 296 -2.80 11.21 14.50
C SER A 296 -3.32 10.04 15.34
N VAL A 297 -3.82 8.96 14.71
CA VAL A 297 -4.17 7.72 15.44
C VAL A 297 -2.92 7.08 16.04
N ILE A 298 -1.73 7.36 15.47
CA ILE A 298 -0.45 7.05 16.11
C ILE A 298 0.29 8.36 16.34
N THR A 299 0.74 8.58 17.58
CA THR A 299 1.64 9.70 17.91
C THR A 299 2.94 9.15 18.47
N VAL A 300 4.05 9.68 17.98
CA VAL A 300 5.40 9.25 18.37
C VAL A 300 6.22 10.41 18.91
N ASP A 301 7.16 10.14 19.83
CA ASP A 301 8.04 11.11 20.45
C ASP A 301 9.40 10.48 20.76
N GLY A 302 10.47 11.31 20.81
CA GLY A 302 11.84 10.86 21.11
C GLY A 302 12.63 10.38 19.89
N GLY A 303 12.18 10.71 18.67
CA GLY A 303 12.91 10.46 17.43
C GLY A 303 13.54 11.72 16.83
N SER A 304 14.38 11.54 15.82
CA SER A 304 14.89 12.60 14.95
C SER A 304 13.82 13.10 13.96
N GLU A 305 14.06 14.27 13.35
CA GLU A 305 13.18 14.80 12.29
C GLU A 305 13.06 13.84 11.10
N GLU A 306 14.15 13.17 10.71
CA GLU A 306 14.16 12.16 9.65
C GLU A 306 13.28 10.97 10.00
N GLU A 307 13.38 10.45 11.21
CA GLU A 307 12.57 9.34 11.69
C GLU A 307 11.08 9.69 11.75
N TYR A 308 10.73 10.92 12.18
CA TYR A 308 9.34 11.38 12.12
C TYR A 308 8.81 11.46 10.69
N LYS A 309 9.57 12.04 9.76
CA LYS A 309 9.19 12.12 8.34
C LYS A 309 9.02 10.73 7.74
N THR A 310 9.96 9.84 8.00
CA THR A 310 9.92 8.46 7.50
C THR A 310 8.72 7.70 8.06
N PHE A 311 8.46 7.81 9.36
CA PHE A 311 7.34 7.16 10.02
C PHE A 311 5.98 7.64 9.47
N TYR A 312 5.75 8.95 9.43
CA TYR A 312 4.46 9.48 8.96
C TYR A 312 4.29 9.34 7.44
N THR A 313 5.37 9.34 6.67
CA THR A 313 5.32 9.01 5.23
C THR A 313 4.95 7.54 5.03
N ALA A 314 5.55 6.62 5.79
CA ALA A 314 5.18 5.21 5.75
C ALA A 314 3.72 4.99 6.19
N LEU A 315 3.30 5.61 7.29
CA LEU A 315 1.91 5.51 7.77
C LEU A 315 0.90 6.05 6.74
N TYR A 316 1.21 7.18 6.07
CA TYR A 316 0.39 7.71 4.97
C TYR A 316 0.23 6.68 3.85
N ARG A 317 1.32 6.02 3.42
CA ARG A 317 1.27 5.05 2.31
C ARG A 317 0.42 3.84 2.63
N THR A 318 0.41 3.38 3.89
CA THR A 318 -0.47 2.27 4.30
C THR A 318 -1.96 2.59 4.18
N MET A 319 -2.35 3.86 4.08
CA MET A 319 -3.75 4.30 4.04
C MET A 319 -4.21 4.74 2.65
N LEU A 320 -3.42 4.49 1.61
CA LEU A 320 -3.78 4.77 0.22
C LEU A 320 -4.61 3.63 -0.38
N PHE A 321 -4.23 2.39 -0.13
CA PHE A 321 -4.83 1.19 -0.71
C PHE A 321 -5.40 0.25 0.36
N PRO A 322 -6.40 -0.59 0.01
CA PRO A 322 -7.18 -0.61 -1.23
C PRO A 322 -8.04 0.63 -1.39
N ARG A 323 -8.41 0.97 -2.64
CA ARG A 323 -9.31 2.13 -2.88
C ARG A 323 -10.76 1.74 -2.76
N ARG A 324 -11.57 2.65 -2.19
CA ARG A 324 -13.03 2.58 -2.27
C ARG A 324 -13.46 2.81 -3.71
N THR A 325 -14.26 1.92 -4.26
CA THR A 325 -14.86 2.07 -5.59
C THR A 325 -16.38 2.11 -5.52
N TYR A 326 -16.94 2.26 -4.33
CA TYR A 326 -18.35 2.49 -4.10
C TYR A 326 -18.66 3.99 -3.99
N GLU A 327 -19.87 4.33 -4.33
CA GLU A 327 -20.43 5.68 -4.36
C GLU A 327 -21.72 5.71 -3.52
N TYR A 328 -22.37 6.85 -3.42
CA TYR A 328 -23.62 6.95 -2.68
C TYR A 328 -24.72 7.40 -3.62
N ASP A 329 -25.81 6.64 -3.69
CA ASP A 329 -26.96 6.94 -4.51
C ASP A 329 -27.77 8.15 -3.99
N ALA A 330 -28.93 8.44 -4.61
CA ALA A 330 -29.80 9.55 -4.22
C ALA A 330 -30.41 9.39 -2.82
N THR A 331 -30.47 8.15 -2.30
CA THR A 331 -31.01 7.83 -0.98
C THR A 331 -29.93 7.81 0.11
N GLY A 332 -28.66 7.92 -0.28
CA GLY A 332 -27.51 7.82 0.62
C GLY A 332 -27.00 6.40 0.86
N LYS A 333 -27.50 5.41 0.11
CA LYS A 333 -26.99 4.04 0.17
C LYS A 333 -25.67 3.91 -0.57
N GLN A 334 -24.78 3.03 -0.09
CA GLN A 334 -23.59 2.61 -0.80
C GLN A 334 -23.98 1.76 -2.02
N VAL A 335 -23.48 2.13 -3.18
CA VAL A 335 -23.67 1.44 -4.46
C VAL A 335 -22.34 1.43 -5.22
N HIS A 336 -22.12 0.40 -6.03
CA HIS A 336 -20.92 0.31 -6.85
C HIS A 336 -21.22 -0.24 -8.25
N TYR A 337 -20.31 0.05 -9.16
CA TYR A 337 -20.30 -0.54 -10.49
C TYR A 337 -19.77 -1.98 -10.39
N GLY A 338 -20.55 -2.96 -10.88
CA GLY A 338 -20.15 -4.38 -10.96
C GLY A 338 -19.09 -4.60 -12.03
N PHE A 339 -17.86 -4.85 -11.62
CA PHE A 339 -16.72 -5.05 -12.54
C PHE A 339 -16.80 -6.34 -13.36
N PHE A 340 -17.77 -7.21 -13.07
CA PHE A 340 -17.97 -8.48 -13.78
C PHE A 340 -19.15 -8.47 -14.72
N ASP A 341 -20.21 -7.73 -14.43
CA ASP A 341 -21.47 -7.75 -15.18
C ASP A 341 -21.92 -6.38 -15.70
N GLY A 342 -21.25 -5.31 -15.31
CA GLY A 342 -21.55 -3.93 -15.74
C GLY A 342 -22.85 -3.35 -15.18
N LYS A 343 -23.39 -3.94 -14.12
CA LYS A 343 -24.59 -3.45 -13.43
C LYS A 343 -24.20 -2.65 -12.18
N ILE A 344 -25.22 -2.07 -11.54
CA ILE A 344 -25.07 -1.38 -10.27
C ILE A 344 -25.50 -2.34 -9.16
N HIS A 345 -24.65 -2.54 -8.16
CA HIS A 345 -24.90 -3.36 -6.99
C HIS A 345 -24.91 -2.52 -5.73
N GLU A 346 -25.57 -2.99 -4.65
CA GLU A 346 -25.57 -2.35 -3.32
C GLU A 346 -24.36 -2.85 -2.50
N GLY A 347 -23.86 -2.01 -1.60
CA GLY A 347 -22.79 -2.35 -0.65
C GLY A 347 -21.41 -1.79 -1.01
N PRO A 348 -20.43 -2.02 -0.13
CA PRO A 348 -19.07 -1.55 -0.33
C PRO A 348 -18.34 -2.36 -1.42
N MET A 349 -17.42 -1.71 -2.11
CA MET A 349 -16.49 -2.33 -3.05
C MET A 349 -15.13 -1.65 -2.91
N TYR A 350 -14.08 -2.48 -2.86
CA TYR A 350 -12.69 -2.04 -2.80
C TYR A 350 -11.89 -2.67 -3.93
N ALA A 351 -11.00 -1.91 -4.53
CA ALA A 351 -10.12 -2.36 -5.61
C ALA A 351 -8.68 -1.88 -5.41
N ASP A 352 -7.81 -2.25 -6.35
CA ASP A 352 -6.40 -1.86 -6.37
C ASP A 352 -5.61 -2.41 -5.17
N ASN A 353 -5.72 -3.71 -4.97
CA ASN A 353 -4.99 -4.42 -3.91
C ASN A 353 -4.43 -5.75 -4.41
N GLY A 354 -3.16 -6.01 -4.02
CA GLY A 354 -2.49 -7.29 -4.11
C GLY A 354 -2.45 -7.96 -2.74
N PHE A 355 -3.20 -9.06 -2.57
CA PHE A 355 -3.25 -9.74 -1.28
C PHE A 355 -1.94 -10.44 -0.93
N TRP A 356 -1.21 -10.93 -1.94
CA TRP A 356 0.12 -11.52 -1.76
C TRP A 356 1.10 -10.58 -1.05
N ASP A 357 1.00 -9.27 -1.34
CA ASP A 357 1.80 -8.24 -0.70
C ASP A 357 1.22 -7.90 0.67
N THR A 358 -0.06 -7.52 0.72
CA THR A 358 -0.67 -6.76 1.82
C THR A 358 -1.15 -7.61 3.00
N PHE A 359 -1.30 -8.95 2.84
CA PHE A 359 -1.71 -9.81 3.94
C PHE A 359 -0.71 -9.79 5.10
N ARG A 360 0.58 -9.53 4.80
CA ARG A 360 1.70 -9.67 5.73
C ARG A 360 1.69 -8.62 6.84
N ALA A 361 1.39 -7.35 6.50
CA ALA A 361 1.40 -6.27 7.49
C ALA A 361 0.29 -5.22 7.31
N VAL A 362 -0.12 -4.86 6.08
CA VAL A 362 -1.12 -3.80 5.85
C VAL A 362 -2.45 -4.15 6.49
N HIS A 363 -3.03 -5.30 6.15
CA HIS A 363 -4.31 -5.74 6.73
C HIS A 363 -4.21 -5.99 8.23
N PRO A 364 -3.16 -6.65 8.77
CA PRO A 364 -2.93 -6.71 10.21
C PRO A 364 -2.87 -5.34 10.91
N LEU A 365 -2.30 -4.31 10.25
CA LEU A 365 -2.27 -2.95 10.78
C LEU A 365 -3.69 -2.34 10.83
N PHE A 366 -4.50 -2.57 9.81
CA PHE A 366 -5.88 -2.09 9.76
C PHE A 366 -6.73 -2.67 10.88
N THR A 367 -6.53 -3.94 11.25
CA THR A 367 -7.25 -4.56 12.36
C THR A 367 -7.00 -3.88 13.71
N ILE A 368 -5.87 -3.18 13.86
CA ILE A 368 -5.54 -2.38 15.05
C ILE A 368 -6.07 -0.95 14.92
N LEU A 369 -5.75 -0.28 13.80
CA LEU A 369 -5.95 1.17 13.66
C LEU A 369 -7.35 1.54 13.21
N VAL A 370 -7.94 0.73 12.32
CA VAL A 370 -9.19 1.02 11.59
C VAL A 370 -10.02 -0.26 11.37
N PRO A 371 -10.39 -0.99 12.44
CA PRO A 371 -11.19 -2.20 12.33
C PRO A 371 -12.49 -2.00 11.57
N SER A 372 -13.09 -0.81 11.60
CA SER A 372 -14.27 -0.47 10.80
C SER A 372 -14.02 -0.53 9.28
N VAL A 373 -12.84 -0.12 8.81
CA VAL A 373 -12.44 -0.26 7.40
C VAL A 373 -12.20 -1.73 7.05
N SER A 374 -11.62 -2.51 7.98
CA SER A 374 -11.45 -3.96 7.79
C SER A 374 -12.81 -4.66 7.65
N GLU A 375 -13.85 -4.29 8.42
CA GLU A 375 -15.22 -4.81 8.25
C GLU A 375 -15.76 -4.50 6.85
N GLU A 376 -15.63 -3.25 6.35
CA GLU A 376 -16.06 -2.90 4.98
C GLU A 376 -15.31 -3.71 3.91
N ILE A 377 -14.01 -4.00 4.11
CA ILE A 377 -13.22 -4.82 3.19
C ILE A 377 -13.71 -6.28 3.18
N MET A 378 -14.11 -6.83 4.33
CA MET A 378 -14.70 -8.18 4.40
C MET A 378 -16.03 -8.24 3.64
N ASP A 379 -16.90 -7.26 3.79
CA ASP A 379 -18.15 -7.17 3.03
C ASP A 379 -17.88 -7.01 1.53
N ALA A 380 -16.86 -6.24 1.15
CA ALA A 380 -16.45 -6.12 -0.25
C ALA A 380 -15.92 -7.44 -0.85
N LEU A 381 -15.21 -8.26 -0.08
CA LEU A 381 -14.77 -9.59 -0.51
C LEU A 381 -15.96 -10.54 -0.76
N ILE A 382 -17.02 -10.44 0.07
CA ILE A 382 -18.28 -11.15 -0.17
C ILE A 382 -18.92 -10.69 -1.49
N ASN A 383 -19.01 -9.37 -1.71
CA ASN A 383 -19.57 -8.81 -2.95
C ASN A 383 -18.76 -9.29 -4.17
N ILE A 384 -17.43 -9.24 -4.10
CA ILE A 384 -16.54 -9.75 -5.16
C ILE A 384 -16.82 -11.25 -5.44
N TYR A 385 -16.98 -12.06 -4.38
CA TYR A 385 -17.29 -13.48 -4.54
C TYR A 385 -18.68 -13.71 -5.16
N GLN A 386 -19.70 -12.99 -4.72
CA GLN A 386 -21.07 -13.10 -5.26
C GLN A 386 -21.14 -12.70 -6.74
N GLU A 387 -20.43 -11.64 -7.12
CA GLU A 387 -20.47 -11.10 -8.47
C GLU A 387 -19.53 -11.85 -9.44
N GLY A 388 -18.30 -12.15 -8.99
CA GLY A 388 -17.25 -12.76 -9.82
C GLY A 388 -17.06 -14.24 -9.60
N GLY A 389 -17.60 -14.80 -8.52
CA GLY A 389 -17.55 -16.23 -8.19
C GLY A 389 -16.27 -16.72 -7.54
N TRP A 390 -15.29 -15.85 -7.24
CA TRP A 390 -14.01 -16.22 -6.63
C TRP A 390 -13.53 -15.16 -5.65
N LEU A 391 -12.68 -15.54 -4.69
CA LEU A 391 -11.87 -14.60 -3.94
C LEU A 391 -10.67 -14.17 -4.78
N PRO A 392 -10.26 -12.89 -4.75
CA PRO A 392 -9.14 -12.40 -5.53
C PRO A 392 -7.79 -12.69 -4.86
N GLU A 393 -6.74 -12.84 -5.67
CA GLU A 393 -5.35 -12.65 -5.24
C GLU A 393 -4.86 -11.23 -5.57
N TRP A 394 -5.19 -10.76 -6.80
CA TRP A 394 -5.07 -9.37 -7.20
C TRP A 394 -6.38 -8.87 -7.80
N PHE A 395 -6.78 -7.65 -7.43
CA PHE A 395 -8.02 -7.02 -7.87
C PHE A 395 -7.80 -5.55 -8.28
N SER A 396 -7.83 -5.25 -9.62
CA SER A 396 -7.56 -3.91 -10.14
C SER A 396 -8.05 -3.73 -11.59
N PRO A 397 -9.27 -3.25 -11.85
CA PRO A 397 -10.44 -3.22 -10.97
C PRO A 397 -11.19 -4.56 -10.90
N ALA A 398 -10.78 -5.57 -11.68
CA ALA A 398 -11.24 -6.96 -11.64
C ALA A 398 -10.05 -7.88 -11.40
N TYR A 399 -10.26 -9.21 -11.44
CA TYR A 399 -9.19 -10.20 -11.24
C TYR A 399 -8.00 -9.97 -12.16
N LYS A 400 -6.80 -10.05 -11.60
CA LYS A 400 -5.52 -9.97 -12.32
C LYS A 400 -4.79 -11.30 -12.25
N ASP A 401 -4.25 -11.75 -13.38
CA ASP A 401 -3.27 -12.84 -13.41
C ASP A 401 -1.91 -12.31 -12.93
N CYS A 402 -1.78 -12.09 -11.64
CA CYS A 402 -0.61 -11.55 -10.98
C CYS A 402 -0.40 -12.26 -9.63
N MET A 403 0.85 -12.58 -9.31
CA MET A 403 1.29 -13.25 -8.09
C MET A 403 0.75 -14.67 -7.92
N ILE A 404 0.92 -15.22 -6.72
CA ILE A 404 0.63 -16.63 -6.37
C ILE A 404 -0.06 -16.67 -5.01
N GLY A 405 -0.48 -17.86 -4.59
CA GLY A 405 -1.13 -18.05 -3.29
C GLY A 405 -2.65 -17.93 -3.37
N GLN A 406 -3.27 -17.84 -2.22
CA GLN A 406 -4.67 -17.54 -2.00
C GLN A 406 -4.76 -16.63 -0.75
N ASN A 407 -3.95 -15.57 -0.72
CA ASN A 407 -3.63 -14.82 0.51
C ASN A 407 -4.80 -13.95 1.03
N SER A 408 -5.85 -13.73 0.24
CA SER A 408 -7.13 -13.21 0.76
C SER A 408 -7.68 -14.07 1.91
N VAL A 409 -7.41 -15.39 1.90
CA VAL A 409 -7.76 -16.32 2.99
C VAL A 409 -7.07 -15.94 4.30
N SER A 410 -5.80 -15.55 4.24
CA SER A 410 -5.05 -15.05 5.41
C SER A 410 -5.69 -13.80 6.00
N VAL A 411 -6.04 -12.83 5.14
CA VAL A 411 -6.68 -11.57 5.57
C VAL A 411 -8.03 -11.83 6.24
N ILE A 412 -8.84 -12.72 5.67
CA ILE A 412 -10.14 -13.11 6.22
C ILE A 412 -9.96 -13.78 7.60
N THR A 413 -9.04 -14.73 7.70
CA THR A 413 -8.79 -15.48 8.93
C THR A 413 -8.24 -14.57 10.02
N ASP A 414 -7.26 -13.71 9.70
CA ASP A 414 -6.67 -12.77 10.65
C ASP A 414 -7.70 -11.77 11.18
N SER A 415 -8.57 -11.24 10.30
CA SER A 415 -9.66 -10.36 10.69
C SER A 415 -10.63 -11.05 11.65
N TYR A 416 -11.02 -12.30 11.36
CA TYR A 416 -11.95 -13.05 12.19
C TYR A 416 -11.36 -13.40 13.57
N VAL A 417 -10.10 -13.85 13.63
CA VAL A 417 -9.36 -14.11 14.89
C VAL A 417 -9.32 -12.86 15.77
N LYS A 418 -9.28 -11.68 15.18
CA LYS A 418 -9.21 -10.39 15.83
C LYS A 418 -10.58 -9.74 16.09
N GLY A 419 -11.66 -10.54 16.00
CA GLY A 419 -13.01 -10.11 16.35
C GLY A 419 -13.77 -9.36 15.25
N ILE A 420 -13.24 -9.26 14.05
CA ILE A 420 -13.89 -8.67 12.88
C ILE A 420 -14.63 -9.78 12.14
N GLY A 421 -15.90 -10.01 12.48
CA GLY A 421 -16.68 -11.16 11.99
C GLY A 421 -18.15 -10.86 11.73
N ARG A 422 -18.56 -9.60 11.51
CA ARG A 422 -19.95 -9.21 11.27
C ARG A 422 -20.44 -9.38 9.83
N TYR A 423 -19.88 -10.33 9.11
CA TYR A 423 -20.21 -10.64 7.73
C TYR A 423 -20.73 -12.09 7.61
N ASP A 424 -21.18 -12.51 6.43
CA ASP A 424 -21.63 -13.90 6.20
C ASP A 424 -20.45 -14.88 6.21
N THR A 425 -20.19 -15.44 7.40
CA THR A 425 -19.09 -16.38 7.63
C THR A 425 -19.26 -17.70 6.86
N SER A 426 -20.50 -18.11 6.55
CA SER A 426 -20.77 -19.34 5.79
C SER A 426 -20.43 -19.17 4.33
N MET A 427 -20.82 -18.04 3.72
CA MET A 427 -20.46 -17.70 2.35
C MET A 427 -18.94 -17.48 2.22
N MET A 428 -18.32 -16.82 3.19
CA MET A 428 -16.88 -16.63 3.20
C MET A 428 -16.13 -17.95 3.24
N MET A 429 -16.58 -18.91 4.06
CA MET A 429 -16.01 -20.26 4.11
C MET A 429 -16.18 -21.02 2.78
N GLU A 430 -17.35 -20.90 2.14
CA GLU A 430 -17.59 -21.48 0.82
C GLU A 430 -16.59 -20.92 -0.20
N ALA A 431 -16.39 -19.60 -0.21
CA ALA A 431 -15.46 -18.91 -1.11
C ALA A 431 -14.01 -19.37 -0.90
N MET A 432 -13.57 -19.49 0.36
CA MET A 432 -12.24 -19.99 0.72
C MET A 432 -12.03 -21.42 0.24
N LEU A 433 -12.99 -22.31 0.48
CA LEU A 433 -12.93 -23.73 0.08
C LEU A 433 -12.92 -23.88 -1.44
N LYS A 434 -13.75 -23.11 -2.15
CA LYS A 434 -13.76 -23.12 -3.62
C LYS A 434 -12.37 -22.77 -4.18
N GLY A 435 -11.72 -21.74 -3.65
CA GLY A 435 -10.37 -21.35 -4.07
C GLY A 435 -9.32 -22.42 -3.73
N ALA A 436 -9.47 -23.13 -2.60
CA ALA A 436 -8.53 -24.16 -2.17
C ALA A 436 -8.63 -25.47 -2.98
N GLU A 437 -9.77 -25.74 -3.60
CA GLU A 437 -10.06 -27.01 -4.27
C GLU A 437 -10.21 -26.88 -5.80
N ALA A 438 -9.96 -25.71 -6.37
CA ALA A 438 -10.08 -25.49 -7.81
C ALA A 438 -9.16 -24.37 -8.31
N GLU A 439 -8.85 -24.40 -9.60
CA GLU A 439 -8.24 -23.30 -10.34
C GLU A 439 -9.33 -22.45 -10.99
N GLY A 440 -9.25 -21.13 -10.81
CA GLY A 440 -10.17 -20.18 -11.39
C GLY A 440 -9.50 -19.26 -12.43
N PRO A 441 -10.24 -18.31 -13.02
CA PRO A 441 -9.70 -17.37 -13.99
C PRO A 441 -8.72 -16.38 -13.35
N ASN A 442 -7.76 -15.89 -14.12
CA ASN A 442 -6.86 -14.78 -13.74
C ASN A 442 -6.22 -14.94 -12.33
N ALA A 443 -5.56 -16.07 -12.11
CA ALA A 443 -4.88 -16.45 -10.88
C ALA A 443 -5.77 -16.56 -9.62
N THR A 444 -7.09 -16.58 -9.77
CA THR A 444 -7.98 -16.96 -8.66
C THR A 444 -7.95 -18.48 -8.42
N GLY A 445 -8.16 -18.89 -7.18
CA GLY A 445 -8.01 -20.27 -6.78
C GLY A 445 -6.56 -20.76 -6.84
N ARG A 446 -6.36 -22.07 -6.82
CA ARG A 446 -5.02 -22.69 -6.72
C ARG A 446 -4.59 -23.35 -8.01
N ARG A 447 -3.70 -22.71 -8.75
CA ARG A 447 -3.06 -23.30 -9.93
C ARG A 447 -2.24 -24.53 -9.54
N GLY A 448 -2.50 -25.67 -10.19
CA GLY A 448 -1.86 -26.93 -9.88
C GLY A 448 -2.39 -27.64 -8.63
N TYR A 449 -3.63 -27.34 -8.20
CA TYR A 449 -4.25 -27.93 -7.00
C TYR A 449 -4.31 -29.46 -7.06
N ASP A 450 -4.47 -30.07 -8.25
CA ASP A 450 -4.50 -31.54 -8.42
C ASP A 450 -3.18 -32.18 -8.02
N TYR A 451 -2.05 -31.57 -8.41
CA TYR A 451 -0.73 -32.01 -7.99
C TYR A 451 -0.53 -31.82 -6.49
N TYR A 452 -0.91 -30.65 -5.97
CA TYR A 452 -0.79 -30.35 -4.55
C TYR A 452 -1.62 -31.30 -3.69
N ASN A 453 -2.83 -31.64 -4.10
CA ASN A 453 -3.69 -32.60 -3.39
C ASN A 453 -3.15 -34.03 -3.47
N LYS A 454 -2.55 -34.42 -4.59
CA LYS A 454 -2.07 -35.79 -4.83
C LYS A 454 -0.73 -36.06 -4.13
N TYR A 455 0.20 -35.11 -4.21
CA TYR A 455 1.58 -35.30 -3.75
C TYR A 455 1.94 -34.53 -2.47
N GLY A 456 1.10 -33.59 -2.04
CA GLY A 456 1.42 -32.65 -0.98
C GLY A 456 2.44 -31.59 -1.40
N PHE A 457 2.70 -31.43 -2.69
CA PHE A 457 3.53 -30.36 -3.28
C PHE A 457 3.22 -30.25 -4.78
N ILE A 458 3.66 -29.17 -5.40
CA ILE A 458 3.61 -28.98 -6.85
C ILE A 458 4.95 -29.43 -7.44
N PRO A 459 4.97 -30.46 -8.33
CA PRO A 459 6.22 -30.91 -8.95
C PRO A 459 6.84 -29.86 -9.87
N SER A 460 8.17 -29.72 -9.87
CA SER A 460 8.87 -28.74 -10.68
C SER A 460 8.82 -29.07 -12.18
N ASP A 461 8.68 -30.37 -12.54
CA ASP A 461 8.52 -30.87 -13.91
C ASP A 461 7.05 -30.93 -14.39
N SER A 462 6.09 -30.47 -13.59
CA SER A 462 4.66 -30.44 -13.94
C SER A 462 4.30 -29.38 -15.00
N GLY A 463 5.22 -28.46 -15.33
CA GLY A 463 4.93 -27.29 -16.15
C GLY A 463 4.27 -26.11 -15.40
N ILE A 464 3.94 -26.29 -14.13
CA ILE A 464 3.42 -25.23 -13.26
C ILE A 464 4.57 -24.40 -12.69
N LYS A 465 4.66 -23.13 -13.06
CA LYS A 465 5.68 -22.21 -12.53
C LYS A 465 5.49 -21.94 -11.05
N HIS A 466 6.57 -21.55 -10.39
CA HIS A 466 6.60 -21.19 -8.97
C HIS A 466 6.22 -22.38 -8.06
N SER A 467 6.64 -23.58 -8.41
CA SER A 467 6.25 -24.83 -7.77
C SER A 467 6.51 -24.84 -6.28
N VAL A 468 7.72 -24.44 -5.85
CA VAL A 468 8.11 -24.39 -4.43
C VAL A 468 7.36 -23.27 -3.73
N SER A 469 7.36 -22.06 -4.29
CA SER A 469 6.66 -20.91 -3.69
C SER A 469 5.17 -21.18 -3.51
N ARG A 470 4.49 -21.73 -4.52
CA ARG A 470 3.06 -22.12 -4.41
C ARG A 470 2.82 -23.17 -3.33
N THR A 471 3.71 -24.17 -3.23
CA THR A 471 3.59 -25.19 -2.19
C THR A 471 3.66 -24.59 -0.79
N LEU A 472 4.55 -23.63 -0.58
CA LEU A 472 4.72 -22.92 0.69
C LEU A 472 3.50 -22.03 1.01
N GLU A 473 3.05 -21.22 0.05
CA GLU A 473 1.88 -20.37 0.20
C GLU A 473 0.62 -21.22 0.49
N TYR A 474 0.35 -22.27 -0.28
CA TYR A 474 -0.81 -23.13 -0.06
C TYR A 474 -0.78 -23.84 1.29
N SER A 475 0.42 -24.18 1.81
CA SER A 475 0.55 -24.76 3.16
C SER A 475 0.13 -23.78 4.23
N TYR A 476 0.48 -22.49 4.08
CA TYR A 476 0.07 -21.44 4.99
C TYR A 476 -1.43 -21.09 4.83
N ASP A 477 -1.93 -21.01 3.59
CA ASP A 477 -3.35 -20.81 3.32
C ASP A 477 -4.22 -21.91 3.92
N ASP A 478 -3.75 -23.17 3.87
CA ASP A 478 -4.44 -24.32 4.49
C ASP A 478 -4.49 -24.19 6.02
N PHE A 479 -3.42 -23.69 6.65
CA PHE A 479 -3.45 -23.34 8.07
C PHE A 479 -4.54 -22.31 8.37
N CYS A 480 -4.62 -21.24 7.58
CA CYS A 480 -5.63 -20.19 7.74
C CYS A 480 -7.05 -20.75 7.57
N ILE A 481 -7.29 -21.60 6.56
CA ILE A 481 -8.59 -22.28 6.36
C ILE A 481 -8.95 -23.14 7.57
N ALA A 482 -8.00 -23.89 8.11
CA ALA A 482 -8.23 -24.74 9.28
C ALA A 482 -8.62 -23.91 10.52
N VAL A 483 -7.88 -22.82 10.80
CA VAL A 483 -8.19 -21.91 11.89
C VAL A 483 -9.57 -21.29 11.74
N TYR A 484 -9.90 -20.77 10.57
CA TYR A 484 -11.19 -20.16 10.31
C TYR A 484 -12.33 -21.19 10.43
N ALA A 485 -12.18 -22.39 9.83
CA ALA A 485 -13.15 -23.46 9.94
C ALA A 485 -13.41 -23.89 11.39
N HIS A 486 -12.36 -24.02 12.20
CA HIS A 486 -12.47 -24.33 13.63
C HIS A 486 -13.27 -23.25 14.38
N LEU A 487 -12.92 -21.97 14.18
CA LEU A 487 -13.55 -20.86 14.89
C LEU A 487 -15.04 -20.68 14.54
N ILE A 488 -15.46 -21.01 13.32
CA ILE A 488 -16.87 -20.96 12.93
C ILE A 488 -17.61 -22.28 13.13
N GLY A 489 -17.03 -23.26 13.85
CA GLY A 489 -17.66 -24.51 14.26
C GLY A 489 -17.90 -25.50 13.11
N LYS A 490 -17.03 -25.57 12.09
CA LYS A 490 -17.11 -26.61 11.06
C LYS A 490 -16.66 -27.97 11.59
N PRO A 491 -17.06 -29.08 10.94
CA PRO A 491 -16.69 -30.42 11.40
C PRO A 491 -15.19 -30.64 11.51
N ASP A 492 -14.74 -31.36 12.54
CA ASP A 492 -13.33 -31.68 12.78
C ASP A 492 -12.66 -32.35 11.58
N SER A 493 -13.41 -33.16 10.80
CA SER A 493 -12.88 -33.76 9.56
C SER A 493 -12.39 -32.74 8.55
N LEU A 494 -13.09 -31.59 8.43
CA LEU A 494 -12.66 -30.50 7.57
C LEU A 494 -11.45 -29.78 8.15
N VAL A 495 -11.50 -29.45 9.43
CA VAL A 495 -10.39 -28.82 10.16
C VAL A 495 -9.11 -29.64 10.03
N ASN A 496 -9.18 -30.93 10.35
CA ASN A 496 -8.05 -31.85 10.30
C ASN A 496 -7.47 -32.01 8.87
N LYS A 497 -8.33 -32.08 7.83
CA LYS A 497 -7.88 -32.10 6.45
C LYS A 497 -6.91 -30.95 6.14
N TYR A 498 -7.29 -29.73 6.51
CA TYR A 498 -6.48 -28.55 6.23
C TYR A 498 -5.30 -28.39 7.19
N LEU A 499 -5.40 -28.83 8.45
CA LEU A 499 -4.26 -28.92 9.36
C LEU A 499 -3.17 -29.88 8.87
N GLU A 500 -3.55 -31.05 8.31
CA GLU A 500 -2.60 -32.00 7.71
C GLU A 500 -1.88 -31.37 6.53
N ARG A 501 -2.62 -30.68 5.65
CA ARG A 501 -2.08 -30.01 4.47
C ARG A 501 -1.18 -28.84 4.84
N ALA A 502 -1.41 -28.17 5.97
CA ALA A 502 -0.53 -27.11 6.47
C ALA A 502 0.91 -27.57 6.73
N PHE A 503 1.15 -28.88 6.84
CA PHE A 503 2.51 -29.44 6.94
C PHE A 503 3.17 -29.77 5.60
N ASN A 504 2.52 -29.51 4.48
CA ASN A 504 3.03 -29.85 3.14
C ASN A 504 4.34 -29.12 2.77
N TYR A 505 4.65 -27.97 3.39
CA TYR A 505 5.93 -27.29 3.24
C TYR A 505 7.13 -28.24 3.46
N ARG A 506 6.97 -29.30 4.29
CA ARG A 506 8.01 -30.29 4.60
C ARG A 506 8.43 -31.11 3.36
N ASN A 507 7.53 -31.25 2.38
CA ASN A 507 7.76 -32.05 1.17
C ASN A 507 8.77 -31.40 0.21
N VAL A 508 8.99 -30.09 0.35
CA VAL A 508 9.94 -29.33 -0.48
C VAL A 508 11.18 -28.88 0.30
N PHE A 509 11.34 -29.31 1.55
CA PHE A 509 12.56 -29.05 2.34
C PHE A 509 13.57 -30.19 2.21
N ASP A 510 14.73 -29.95 1.61
CA ASP A 510 15.82 -30.92 1.53
C ASP A 510 16.84 -30.73 2.68
N LYS A 511 16.80 -31.64 3.64
CA LYS A 511 17.69 -31.63 4.81
C LYS A 511 19.19 -31.72 4.47
N ARG A 512 19.56 -32.25 3.28
CA ARG A 512 20.96 -32.41 2.88
C ARG A 512 21.62 -31.08 2.51
N VAL A 513 20.82 -30.16 1.93
CA VAL A 513 21.28 -28.82 1.54
C VAL A 513 20.79 -27.74 2.50
N ASN A 514 19.84 -28.08 3.36
CA ASN A 514 19.24 -27.19 4.35
C ASN A 514 18.55 -25.98 3.71
N PHE A 515 17.75 -26.24 2.65
CA PHE A 515 17.00 -25.28 1.89
C PHE A 515 15.68 -25.87 1.38
N MET A 516 14.70 -25.01 1.09
CA MET A 516 13.59 -25.37 0.22
C MET A 516 14.11 -25.62 -1.19
N ARG A 517 13.77 -26.77 -1.80
CA ARG A 517 14.32 -27.24 -3.07
C ARG A 517 13.21 -27.75 -3.98
N PRO A 518 13.28 -27.50 -5.29
CA PRO A 518 12.35 -28.08 -6.26
C PRO A 518 12.39 -29.61 -6.25
N ARG A 519 11.23 -30.22 -6.38
CA ARG A 519 11.06 -31.68 -6.36
C ARG A 519 10.19 -32.10 -7.54
N ASN A 520 10.58 -33.17 -8.24
CA ASN A 520 9.89 -33.70 -9.41
C ASN A 520 8.75 -34.64 -9.03
N GLU A 521 7.87 -34.96 -9.98
CA GLU A 521 6.70 -35.84 -9.78
C GLU A 521 7.09 -37.24 -9.29
N ASP A 522 8.24 -37.76 -9.73
CA ASP A 522 8.80 -39.06 -9.26
C ASP A 522 9.36 -39.02 -7.82
N GLY A 523 9.30 -37.86 -7.18
CA GLY A 523 9.81 -37.65 -5.84
C GLY A 523 11.30 -37.34 -5.75
N CYS A 524 12.04 -37.31 -6.86
CA CYS A 524 13.43 -36.92 -6.90
C CYS A 524 13.59 -35.40 -6.76
N TRP A 525 14.70 -34.98 -6.15
CA TRP A 525 15.06 -33.57 -6.11
C TRP A 525 15.60 -33.10 -7.45
N ASP A 526 15.29 -31.87 -7.85
CA ASP A 526 15.87 -31.26 -9.04
C ASP A 526 17.41 -31.29 -8.94
N SER A 527 18.08 -31.88 -9.97
CA SER A 527 19.52 -32.06 -10.01
C SER A 527 20.31 -30.76 -10.19
N ASP A 528 19.70 -29.77 -10.87
CA ASP A 528 20.35 -28.52 -11.27
C ASP A 528 20.17 -27.40 -10.23
N PHE A 529 19.74 -27.77 -9.02
CA PHE A 529 19.47 -26.83 -7.95
C PHE A 529 20.73 -26.11 -7.44
N ALA A 530 20.70 -24.78 -7.46
CA ALA A 530 21.60 -23.91 -6.72
C ALA A 530 20.76 -22.90 -5.90
N PRO A 531 21.07 -22.70 -4.60
CA PRO A 531 20.18 -21.95 -3.70
C PRO A 531 20.08 -20.45 -4.01
N ASP A 532 21.02 -19.88 -4.76
CA ASP A 532 21.06 -18.51 -5.22
C ASP A 532 20.46 -18.31 -6.63
N THR A 533 19.96 -19.39 -7.24
CA THR A 533 19.33 -19.31 -8.56
C THR A 533 17.88 -18.86 -8.42
N TRP A 534 17.54 -17.76 -9.11
CA TRP A 534 16.19 -17.26 -9.25
C TRP A 534 15.46 -18.06 -10.34
N SER A 535 15.16 -19.32 -10.00
CA SER A 535 14.57 -20.28 -10.93
C SER A 535 13.06 -20.02 -11.15
N GLN A 536 12.49 -20.75 -12.10
CA GLN A 536 11.04 -20.69 -12.31
C GLN A 536 10.21 -21.28 -11.15
N ASP A 537 10.85 -21.95 -10.19
CA ASP A 537 10.20 -22.59 -9.05
C ASP A 537 9.97 -21.62 -7.88
N PHE A 538 10.64 -20.46 -7.91
CA PHE A 538 10.53 -19.40 -6.92
C PHE A 538 9.95 -18.13 -7.54
N THR A 539 9.02 -17.50 -6.83
CA THR A 539 8.46 -16.21 -7.22
C THR A 539 9.39 -15.10 -6.74
N GLU A 540 9.90 -14.29 -7.69
CA GLU A 540 10.71 -13.10 -7.40
C GLU A 540 11.76 -13.31 -6.33
N GLY A 541 12.47 -14.43 -6.40
CA GLY A 541 13.45 -14.79 -5.41
C GLY A 541 14.18 -16.09 -5.73
N SER A 542 14.88 -16.56 -4.75
CA SER A 542 15.61 -17.83 -4.76
C SER A 542 15.30 -18.61 -3.47
N SER A 543 15.95 -19.75 -3.30
CA SER A 543 15.78 -20.54 -2.09
C SER A 543 16.29 -19.81 -0.83
N TRP A 544 17.22 -18.87 -0.96
CA TRP A 544 17.65 -18.01 0.15
C TRP A 544 16.51 -17.19 0.74
N HIS A 545 15.54 -16.78 -0.10
CA HIS A 545 14.40 -15.96 0.31
C HIS A 545 13.23 -16.82 0.79
N TRP A 546 12.89 -17.85 0.02
CA TRP A 546 11.68 -18.65 0.23
C TRP A 546 11.81 -19.73 1.30
N THR A 547 13.02 -20.11 1.72
CA THR A 547 13.20 -21.07 2.82
C THR A 547 12.54 -20.65 4.13
N TRP A 548 12.31 -19.37 4.33
CA TRP A 548 11.72 -18.78 5.53
C TRP A 548 10.20 -18.65 5.50
N SER A 549 9.55 -18.86 4.34
CA SER A 549 8.10 -18.71 4.15
C SER A 549 7.30 -19.87 4.76
N VAL A 550 7.52 -20.11 6.06
CA VAL A 550 6.80 -21.06 6.90
C VAL A 550 6.28 -20.31 8.13
N PHE A 551 5.39 -19.35 7.88
CA PHE A 551 4.88 -18.40 8.89
C PHE A 551 4.21 -19.11 10.06
N HIS A 552 3.43 -20.16 9.78
CA HIS A 552 2.57 -20.88 10.70
C HIS A 552 3.28 -21.97 11.52
N ASP A 553 4.48 -22.41 11.09
CA ASP A 553 5.21 -23.48 11.78
C ASP A 553 6.73 -23.28 11.84
N PRO A 554 7.25 -22.15 12.36
CA PRO A 554 8.69 -21.95 12.52
C PRO A 554 9.36 -23.01 13.39
N ALA A 555 8.70 -23.51 14.45
CA ALA A 555 9.25 -24.59 15.27
C ALA A 555 9.43 -25.90 14.48
N GLY A 556 8.52 -26.20 13.53
CA GLY A 556 8.67 -27.29 12.60
C GLY A 556 9.89 -27.12 11.69
N LEU A 557 10.08 -25.91 11.14
CA LEU A 557 11.25 -25.56 10.32
C LEU A 557 12.56 -25.66 11.13
N ILE A 558 12.58 -25.16 12.36
CA ILE A 558 13.73 -25.28 13.28
C ILE A 558 14.10 -26.76 13.49
N ARG A 559 13.12 -27.63 13.69
CA ARG A 559 13.36 -29.09 13.83
C ARG A 559 13.90 -29.70 12.55
N LEU A 560 13.40 -29.29 11.39
CA LEU A 560 13.92 -29.77 10.09
C LEU A 560 15.38 -29.37 9.87
N MET A 561 15.79 -28.19 10.33
CA MET A 561 17.15 -27.66 10.25
C MET A 561 18.10 -28.24 11.34
N GLY A 562 17.60 -29.11 12.22
CA GLY A 562 18.41 -29.76 13.26
C GLY A 562 18.56 -28.96 14.54
N GLY A 563 17.62 -28.08 14.85
CA GLY A 563 17.50 -27.35 16.11
C GLY A 563 17.87 -25.87 16.06
N GLU A 564 17.60 -25.16 17.14
CA GLU A 564 17.68 -23.70 17.27
C GLU A 564 19.06 -23.15 16.85
N ARG A 565 20.15 -23.74 17.29
CA ARG A 565 21.51 -23.28 16.96
C ARG A 565 21.77 -23.32 15.47
N ASN A 566 21.41 -24.42 14.79
CA ASN A 566 21.59 -24.55 13.35
C ASN A 566 20.73 -23.58 12.58
N PHE A 567 19.49 -23.37 13.04
CA PHE A 567 18.57 -22.41 12.48
C PHE A 567 19.12 -20.97 12.59
N ILE A 568 19.59 -20.55 13.78
CA ILE A 568 20.21 -19.23 14.00
C ILE A 568 21.42 -19.06 13.08
N ASN A 569 22.32 -20.04 13.02
CA ASN A 569 23.51 -19.99 12.15
C ASN A 569 23.12 -19.87 10.66
N LYS A 570 22.03 -20.52 10.25
CA LYS A 570 21.51 -20.43 8.89
C LYS A 570 20.94 -19.04 8.62
N MET A 571 20.20 -18.46 9.55
CA MET A 571 19.69 -17.08 9.44
C MET A 571 20.86 -16.07 9.37
N ASP A 572 21.87 -16.20 10.24
CA ASP A 572 23.05 -15.34 10.23
C ASP A 572 23.76 -15.40 8.87
N SER A 573 23.81 -16.59 8.25
CA SER A 573 24.47 -16.77 6.95
C SER A 573 23.81 -16.00 5.81
N VAL A 574 22.53 -15.66 5.91
CA VAL A 574 21.82 -14.84 4.89
C VAL A 574 22.47 -13.46 4.74
N PHE A 575 22.85 -12.84 5.86
CA PHE A 575 23.40 -11.48 5.87
C PHE A 575 24.87 -11.38 5.44
N VAL A 576 25.59 -12.50 5.46
CA VAL A 576 27.02 -12.53 5.12
C VAL A 576 27.33 -13.31 3.83
N ALA A 577 26.35 -14.05 3.31
CA ALA A 577 26.51 -14.76 2.04
C ALA A 577 26.65 -13.73 0.90
N LYS A 578 27.63 -13.96 0.00
CA LYS A 578 27.77 -13.08 -1.16
C LYS A 578 26.45 -13.00 -1.93
N PRO A 579 26.05 -11.82 -2.41
CA PRO A 579 24.86 -11.67 -3.24
C PRO A 579 25.12 -12.18 -4.68
N THR A 580 25.54 -13.45 -4.78
CA THR A 580 25.60 -14.15 -6.07
C THR A 580 24.18 -14.40 -6.56
N ILE A 581 24.01 -14.30 -7.87
CA ILE A 581 22.70 -14.44 -8.51
C ILE A 581 22.82 -15.37 -9.69
N GLY A 582 22.20 -16.54 -9.57
CA GLY A 582 21.88 -17.38 -10.72
C GLY A 582 20.65 -16.80 -11.43
N LEU A 583 20.79 -16.39 -12.69
CA LEU A 583 19.70 -15.75 -13.46
C LEU A 583 18.54 -16.70 -13.80
N GLY A 584 18.77 -18.02 -13.68
CA GLY A 584 17.77 -19.04 -13.95
C GLY A 584 17.15 -18.91 -15.35
N PHE A 585 15.84 -19.18 -15.45
CA PHE A 585 15.11 -19.16 -16.71
C PHE A 585 14.95 -17.74 -17.31
N ARG A 586 15.09 -16.69 -16.52
CA ARG A 586 14.94 -15.30 -16.99
C ARG A 586 16.13 -14.85 -17.86
N ASN A 587 17.29 -15.44 -17.66
CA ASN A 587 18.57 -15.12 -18.34
C ASN A 587 18.89 -13.61 -18.38
N LYS A 588 18.34 -12.84 -17.44
CA LYS A 588 18.57 -11.39 -17.27
C LYS A 588 18.31 -10.97 -15.81
N MET A 589 19.01 -9.92 -15.39
CA MET A 589 18.74 -9.29 -14.09
C MET A 589 17.40 -8.54 -14.12
N ILE A 590 16.60 -8.75 -13.08
CA ILE A 590 15.39 -7.96 -12.78
C ILE A 590 15.72 -6.93 -11.69
N HIS A 591 14.78 -6.02 -11.40
CA HIS A 591 15.05 -4.92 -10.48
C HIS A 591 15.29 -5.41 -9.05
N GLU A 592 14.56 -6.41 -8.56
CA GLU A 592 14.70 -6.96 -7.19
C GLU A 592 16.11 -7.54 -6.93
N MET A 593 16.73 -8.14 -7.94
CA MET A 593 18.12 -8.61 -7.86
C MET A 593 19.10 -7.44 -7.69
N ARG A 594 18.85 -6.33 -8.38
CA ARG A 594 19.69 -5.11 -8.30
C ARG A 594 19.55 -4.44 -6.94
N GLU A 595 18.32 -4.38 -6.45
CA GLU A 595 17.97 -3.82 -5.15
C GLU A 595 18.60 -4.62 -4.00
N MET A 596 18.56 -5.96 -4.06
CA MET A 596 19.25 -6.82 -3.11
C MET A 596 20.77 -6.54 -3.07
N ILE A 597 21.41 -6.40 -4.24
CA ILE A 597 22.84 -6.06 -4.31
C ILE A 597 23.09 -4.67 -3.73
N ALA A 598 22.26 -3.70 -4.06
CA ALA A 598 22.39 -2.30 -3.60
C ALA A 598 22.16 -2.15 -2.09
N ALA A 599 21.29 -2.98 -1.51
CA ALA A 599 21.05 -3.01 -0.07
C ALA A 599 22.29 -3.44 0.72
N ASP A 600 23.24 -4.16 0.11
CA ASP A 600 24.50 -4.63 0.71
C ASP A 600 24.27 -5.31 2.08
N MET A 601 23.33 -6.28 2.09
CA MET A 601 22.97 -7.11 3.24
C MET A 601 23.01 -8.61 2.89
N GLY A 602 24.00 -9.02 2.10
CA GLY A 602 24.17 -10.41 1.66
C GLY A 602 23.04 -10.87 0.74
N GLN A 603 22.40 -11.98 1.07
CA GLN A 603 21.24 -12.53 0.38
C GLN A 603 19.91 -12.03 0.98
N TYR A 604 19.92 -11.04 1.87
CA TYR A 604 18.70 -10.46 2.44
C TYR A 604 18.11 -9.39 1.51
N ALA A 605 17.10 -9.78 0.73
CA ALA A 605 16.46 -8.93 -0.26
C ALA A 605 15.23 -8.20 0.35
N HIS A 606 15.47 -7.26 1.26
CA HIS A 606 14.38 -6.55 1.97
C HIS A 606 13.39 -5.84 1.04
N GLY A 607 13.84 -5.42 -0.13
CA GLY A 607 13.00 -4.75 -1.14
C GLY A 607 11.90 -5.62 -1.74
N ASN A 608 11.82 -6.93 -1.35
CA ASN A 608 10.74 -7.81 -1.78
C ASN A 608 10.19 -8.63 -0.59
N GLN A 609 8.89 -8.91 -0.60
CA GLN A 609 8.10 -9.40 0.53
C GLN A 609 8.47 -10.78 1.06
N PRO A 610 8.92 -11.78 0.24
CA PRO A 610 9.15 -13.15 0.72
C PRO A 610 10.08 -13.27 1.92
N ILE A 611 11.00 -12.32 2.14
CA ILE A 611 11.98 -12.40 3.22
C ILE A 611 11.76 -11.38 4.35
N GLN A 612 10.84 -10.42 4.21
CA GLN A 612 10.67 -9.31 5.16
C GLN A 612 10.42 -9.76 6.60
N HIS A 613 9.70 -10.86 6.81
CA HIS A 613 9.38 -11.41 8.13
C HIS A 613 10.55 -12.16 8.78
N MET A 614 11.56 -12.59 7.98
CA MET A 614 12.60 -13.52 8.42
C MET A 614 13.31 -13.05 9.69
N VAL A 615 13.62 -11.76 9.81
CA VAL A 615 14.38 -11.22 10.95
C VAL A 615 13.67 -11.40 12.30
N TYR A 616 12.36 -11.59 12.29
CA TYR A 616 11.58 -11.87 13.48
C TYR A 616 11.59 -13.35 13.88
N LEU A 617 12.06 -14.25 13.01
CA LEU A 617 12.13 -15.68 13.30
C LEU A 617 13.20 -16.03 14.35
N TYR A 618 14.15 -15.14 14.64
CA TYR A 618 15.08 -15.34 15.76
C TYR A 618 14.37 -15.50 17.11
N ASN A 619 13.20 -14.85 17.29
CA ASN A 619 12.41 -15.01 18.53
C ASN A 619 11.91 -16.45 18.71
N TYR A 620 11.58 -17.14 17.61
CA TYR A 620 11.17 -18.54 17.62
C TYR A 620 12.30 -19.50 17.97
N ALA A 621 13.54 -19.06 17.74
CA ALA A 621 14.74 -19.82 18.09
C ALA A 621 15.40 -19.35 19.42
N GLY A 622 14.70 -18.50 20.22
CA GLY A 622 15.17 -18.05 21.53
C GLY A 622 16.26 -17.00 21.52
N ALA A 623 16.39 -16.27 20.42
CA ALA A 623 17.40 -15.23 20.26
C ALA A 623 16.77 -13.85 19.92
N PRO A 624 15.84 -13.32 20.75
CA PRO A 624 15.14 -12.06 20.44
C PRO A 624 16.10 -10.86 20.32
N TYR A 625 17.26 -10.88 20.96
CA TYR A 625 18.29 -9.85 20.82
C TYR A 625 18.79 -9.71 19.36
N LYS A 626 18.85 -10.80 18.59
CA LYS A 626 19.23 -10.76 17.17
C LYS A 626 18.14 -10.12 16.30
N THR A 627 16.86 -10.34 16.63
CA THR A 627 15.76 -9.60 15.99
C THR A 627 15.92 -8.10 16.20
N GLN A 628 16.22 -7.67 17.45
CA GLN A 628 16.38 -6.26 17.79
C GLN A 628 17.52 -5.63 16.98
N GLU A 629 18.66 -6.33 16.89
CA GLU A 629 19.82 -5.90 16.11
C GLU A 629 19.47 -5.73 14.62
N LYS A 630 18.86 -6.75 14.01
CA LYS A 630 18.58 -6.74 12.57
C LYS A 630 17.46 -5.77 12.19
N VAL A 631 16.42 -5.65 13.00
CA VAL A 631 15.35 -4.67 12.77
C VAL A 631 15.91 -3.24 12.83
N HIS A 632 16.77 -2.96 13.81
CA HIS A 632 17.45 -1.65 13.91
C HIS A 632 18.31 -1.37 12.68
N GLU A 633 19.16 -2.34 12.26
CA GLU A 633 20.01 -2.21 11.07
C GLU A 633 19.19 -1.93 9.80
N ILE A 634 18.09 -2.65 9.58
CA ILE A 634 17.24 -2.50 8.41
C ILE A 634 16.56 -1.13 8.39
N MET A 635 15.93 -0.72 9.50
CA MET A 635 15.23 0.56 9.58
C MET A 635 16.18 1.74 9.31
N SER A 636 17.38 1.73 9.91
CA SER A 636 18.35 2.81 9.77
C SER A 636 19.03 2.85 8.40
N LYS A 637 19.20 1.69 7.74
CA LYS A 637 19.94 1.59 6.48
C LYS A 637 19.07 1.75 5.24
N LEU A 638 17.82 1.25 5.27
CA LEU A 638 17.02 1.03 4.07
C LEU A 638 15.81 1.98 3.92
N TYR A 639 15.55 2.85 4.91
CA TYR A 639 14.41 3.76 4.90
C TYR A 639 14.82 5.19 5.23
N TYR A 640 14.34 6.14 4.41
CA TYR A 640 14.45 7.56 4.70
C TYR A 640 13.40 8.37 3.91
N SER A 641 13.09 9.59 4.36
CA SER A 641 12.11 10.48 3.73
C SER A 641 12.51 11.95 3.71
N GLY A 642 13.52 12.34 4.48
CA GLY A 642 13.94 13.73 4.61
C GLY A 642 14.81 14.22 3.46
N GLN A 643 15.35 13.34 2.62
CA GLN A 643 16.21 13.72 1.50
C GLN A 643 15.38 14.14 0.28
N GLU A 644 15.84 15.20 -0.42
CA GLU A 644 15.18 15.73 -1.61
C GLU A 644 15.74 15.06 -2.88
N ASP A 645 15.64 13.72 -2.96
CA ASP A 645 16.13 12.93 -4.09
C ASP A 645 15.05 12.03 -4.73
N GLY A 646 13.85 12.03 -4.15
CA GLY A 646 12.72 11.22 -4.59
C GLY A 646 12.88 9.72 -4.37
N LYS A 647 13.87 9.30 -3.53
CA LYS A 647 14.11 7.90 -3.16
C LYS A 647 13.63 7.63 -1.74
N GLY A 648 14.14 6.61 -1.06
CA GLY A 648 13.92 6.36 0.36
C GLY A 648 13.32 5.01 0.70
N LEU A 649 13.15 4.14 -0.30
CA LEU A 649 12.79 2.73 -0.15
C LEU A 649 13.78 1.86 -0.93
N CYS A 650 13.96 0.62 -0.50
CA CYS A 650 14.95 -0.31 -1.07
C CYS A 650 14.38 -1.29 -2.10
N GLY A 651 13.17 -1.07 -2.56
CA GLY A 651 12.41 -1.85 -3.53
C GLY A 651 11.04 -1.24 -3.70
N ASP A 652 10.07 -2.01 -4.24
CA ASP A 652 8.71 -1.53 -4.45
C ASP A 652 7.99 -1.28 -3.10
N GLU A 653 7.12 -0.30 -3.10
CA GLU A 653 6.33 0.08 -1.92
C GLU A 653 5.17 -0.90 -1.69
N ASP A 654 4.57 -1.39 -2.78
CA ASP A 654 3.57 -2.46 -2.87
C ASP A 654 2.34 -2.27 -1.97
N ASN A 655 1.53 -1.28 -2.35
CA ASN A 655 0.22 -1.01 -1.73
C ASN A 655 0.26 -0.85 -0.20
N GLY A 656 1.34 -0.28 0.30
CA GLY A 656 1.53 -0.05 1.73
C GLY A 656 2.33 -1.13 2.46
N GLN A 657 2.69 -2.24 1.81
CA GLN A 657 3.30 -3.37 2.53
C GLN A 657 4.71 -3.05 3.06
N THR A 658 5.59 -2.49 2.23
CA THR A 658 6.94 -2.12 2.66
C THR A 658 6.89 -1.01 3.71
N SER A 659 5.94 -0.09 3.58
CA SER A 659 5.67 0.95 4.57
C SER A 659 5.10 0.39 5.88
N ALA A 660 4.17 -0.56 5.83
CA ALA A 660 3.58 -1.19 7.01
C ALA A 660 4.62 -2.00 7.81
N TRP A 661 5.59 -2.64 7.12
CA TRP A 661 6.72 -3.27 7.79
C TRP A 661 7.49 -2.26 8.64
N TYR A 662 7.78 -1.07 8.08
CA TYR A 662 8.47 0.00 8.83
C TYR A 662 7.63 0.51 10.00
N VAL A 663 6.33 0.76 9.80
CA VAL A 663 5.43 1.22 10.87
C VAL A 663 5.39 0.23 12.03
N PHE A 664 5.17 -1.04 11.77
CA PHE A 664 5.18 -2.07 12.81
C PHE A 664 6.54 -2.18 13.50
N SER A 665 7.62 -2.20 12.74
CA SER A 665 8.98 -2.29 13.28
C SER A 665 9.32 -1.10 14.16
N ALA A 666 8.92 0.11 13.77
CA ALA A 666 9.08 1.32 14.56
C ALA A 666 8.23 1.32 15.84
N LEU A 667 7.06 0.68 15.83
CA LEU A 667 6.23 0.43 17.02
C LEU A 667 6.83 -0.67 17.92
N GLY A 668 7.74 -1.50 17.39
CA GLY A 668 8.47 -2.53 18.13
C GLY A 668 7.87 -3.92 18.10
N PHE A 669 6.96 -4.23 17.19
CA PHE A 669 6.38 -5.57 17.02
C PHE A 669 5.92 -5.80 15.58
N TYR A 670 5.78 -7.06 15.17
CA TYR A 670 5.44 -7.43 13.78
C TYR A 670 4.57 -8.69 13.71
N PRO A 671 3.52 -8.73 12.85
CA PRO A 671 2.64 -9.88 12.67
C PRO A 671 3.29 -10.94 11.77
N VAL A 672 4.17 -11.78 12.31
CA VAL A 672 4.88 -12.82 11.53
C VAL A 672 3.92 -13.81 10.89
N CYS A 673 2.87 -14.20 11.61
CA CYS A 673 1.85 -15.15 11.15
C CYS A 673 0.45 -14.57 11.35
N PRO A 674 -0.08 -13.80 10.39
CA PRO A 674 -1.49 -13.42 10.40
C PRO A 674 -2.40 -14.66 10.55
N GLY A 675 -3.50 -14.52 11.28
CA GLY A 675 -4.37 -15.64 11.66
C GLY A 675 -4.06 -16.28 13.02
N THR A 676 -3.06 -15.75 13.75
CA THR A 676 -2.75 -16.19 15.13
C THR A 676 -3.11 -15.16 16.19
N GLY A 677 -3.33 -13.91 15.80
CA GLY A 677 -3.52 -12.80 16.73
C GLY A 677 -2.27 -12.40 17.52
N GLU A 678 -1.08 -12.87 17.13
CA GLU A 678 0.19 -12.56 17.80
C GLU A 678 1.06 -11.61 16.98
N TYR A 679 1.84 -10.79 17.70
CA TYR A 679 2.85 -9.88 17.15
C TYR A 679 4.18 -10.10 17.85
N VAL A 680 5.20 -10.42 17.09
CA VAL A 680 6.55 -10.73 17.58
C VAL A 680 7.30 -9.44 17.91
N ILE A 681 7.90 -9.35 19.09
CA ILE A 681 8.61 -8.15 19.55
C ILE A 681 9.94 -8.02 18.83
N GLY A 682 10.19 -6.81 18.30
CA GLY A 682 11.46 -6.36 17.73
C GLY A 682 12.11 -5.26 18.61
N LYS A 683 12.74 -4.27 17.95
CA LYS A 683 13.32 -3.07 18.59
C LYS A 683 12.44 -1.85 18.26
N PRO A 684 11.67 -1.31 19.24
CA PRO A 684 10.93 -0.07 19.03
C PRO A 684 11.88 1.09 18.71
N LEU A 685 11.41 2.06 17.92
CA LEU A 685 12.25 3.18 17.47
C LEU A 685 12.17 4.38 18.43
N PHE A 686 10.95 4.77 18.82
CA PHE A 686 10.66 6.01 19.52
C PHE A 686 10.62 5.83 21.05
N ASP A 687 10.97 6.87 21.79
CA ASP A 687 10.85 6.86 23.26
C ASP A 687 9.41 6.61 23.71
N HIS A 688 8.45 7.18 22.97
CA HIS A 688 7.03 6.93 23.15
C HIS A 688 6.32 6.76 21.81
N ALA A 689 5.53 5.70 21.68
CA ALA A 689 4.58 5.53 20.60
C ALA A 689 3.21 5.24 21.21
N ARG A 690 2.20 6.06 20.88
CA ARG A 690 0.84 5.91 21.38
C ARG A 690 -0.10 5.61 20.23
N ILE A 691 -0.84 4.53 20.32
CA ILE A 691 -1.90 4.12 19.40
C ILE A 691 -3.24 4.46 20.02
N LEU A 692 -4.03 5.31 19.36
CA LEU A 692 -5.42 5.60 19.73
C LEU A 692 -6.33 4.63 18.97
N LEU A 693 -6.98 3.74 19.68
CA LEU A 693 -7.89 2.74 19.12
C LEU A 693 -9.26 3.34 18.82
N GLU A 694 -10.01 2.80 17.85
CA GLU A 694 -11.40 3.24 17.55
C GLU A 694 -12.33 3.13 18.77
N SER A 695 -12.03 2.24 19.72
CA SER A 695 -12.75 2.15 20.99
C SER A 695 -12.52 3.33 21.94
N GLY A 696 -11.61 4.24 21.62
CA GLY A 696 -11.15 5.34 22.47
C GLY A 696 -10.08 4.94 23.51
N LYS A 697 -9.77 3.65 23.64
CA LYS A 697 -8.64 3.20 24.46
C LYS A 697 -7.30 3.57 23.82
N GLN A 698 -6.23 3.49 24.58
CA GLN A 698 -4.87 3.80 24.11
C GLN A 698 -3.92 2.65 24.47
N PHE A 699 -3.11 2.25 23.51
CA PHE A 699 -1.97 1.38 23.75
C PHE A 699 -0.68 2.18 23.55
N VAL A 700 0.21 2.12 24.53
CA VAL A 700 1.45 2.92 24.55
C VAL A 700 2.65 1.98 24.60
N VAL A 701 3.58 2.15 23.68
CA VAL A 701 4.92 1.57 23.77
C VAL A 701 5.86 2.66 24.28
N LYS A 702 6.63 2.35 25.32
CA LYS A 702 7.52 3.29 25.99
C LYS A 702 8.91 2.70 26.16
N LEU A 703 9.94 3.49 25.83
CA LEU A 703 11.33 3.12 26.05
C LEU A 703 11.95 3.96 27.15
N ARG A 704 12.77 3.33 27.99
CA ARG A 704 13.70 3.98 28.91
C ARG A 704 15.12 3.73 28.42
N ASN A 705 15.96 4.74 28.59
CA ASN A 705 17.38 4.70 28.17
C ASN A 705 17.58 4.39 26.68
N ASN A 706 16.63 4.80 25.81
CA ASN A 706 16.75 4.63 24.35
C ASN A 706 17.87 5.54 23.82
N SER A 707 18.74 5.00 22.98
CA SER A 707 19.77 5.74 22.23
C SER A 707 20.23 4.91 21.02
N GLU A 708 21.07 5.48 20.16
CA GLU A 708 21.70 4.76 19.05
C GLU A 708 22.52 3.56 19.50
N GLU A 709 23.09 3.58 20.70
CA GLU A 709 23.88 2.48 21.26
C GLU A 709 23.01 1.47 22.04
N ASN A 710 21.92 1.94 22.66
CA ASN A 710 21.05 1.13 23.50
C ASN A 710 19.94 0.45 22.69
N ILE A 711 20.31 -0.52 21.87
CA ILE A 711 19.38 -1.19 20.96
C ILE A 711 18.76 -2.47 21.49
N TYR A 712 19.25 -2.97 22.64
CA TYR A 712 18.82 -4.25 23.20
C TYR A 712 17.90 -4.08 24.39
N ILE A 713 16.79 -4.82 24.40
CA ILE A 713 15.86 -4.88 25.51
C ILE A 713 16.51 -5.62 26.69
N GLN A 714 16.60 -4.97 27.84
CA GLN A 714 17.11 -5.54 29.08
C GLN A 714 16.01 -6.14 29.95
N SER A 715 14.86 -5.47 29.99
CA SER A 715 13.65 -5.94 30.69
C SER A 715 12.40 -5.29 30.06
N ALA A 716 11.23 -5.87 30.34
CA ALA A 716 9.97 -5.31 29.89
C ALA A 716 8.90 -5.39 30.98
N MET A 717 7.96 -4.46 30.95
CA MET A 717 6.76 -4.45 31.79
C MET A 717 5.52 -4.21 30.93
N LEU A 718 4.44 -4.93 31.18
CA LEU A 718 3.11 -4.67 30.64
C LEU A 718 2.19 -4.25 31.78
N ASN A 719 1.68 -3.02 31.71
CA ASN A 719 0.82 -2.44 32.75
C ASN A 719 1.44 -2.52 34.14
N GLY A 720 2.75 -2.28 34.27
CA GLY A 720 3.52 -2.31 35.52
C GLY A 720 3.83 -3.71 36.09
N LYS A 721 3.54 -4.76 35.31
CA LYS A 721 3.90 -6.15 35.65
C LYS A 721 5.06 -6.63 34.80
N ASP A 722 5.97 -7.42 35.39
CA ASP A 722 7.08 -8.03 34.65
C ASP A 722 6.56 -8.81 33.43
N PHE A 723 7.16 -8.54 32.27
CA PHE A 723 6.76 -9.10 31.00
C PHE A 723 7.94 -9.78 30.32
N ARG A 724 7.84 -11.10 30.16
CA ARG A 724 8.94 -11.95 29.66
C ARG A 724 8.59 -12.70 28.37
N ASN A 725 7.54 -12.27 27.69
CA ASN A 725 7.20 -12.85 26.40
C ASN A 725 7.94 -12.14 25.26
N SER A 726 8.33 -12.92 24.25
CA SER A 726 8.93 -12.40 23.02
C SER A 726 7.88 -11.95 21.99
N PHE A 727 6.60 -11.91 22.39
CA PHE A 727 5.46 -11.51 21.57
C PHE A 727 4.36 -10.89 22.43
N ILE A 728 3.48 -10.12 21.81
CA ILE A 728 2.23 -9.60 22.38
C ILE A 728 1.04 -10.09 21.56
N THR A 729 -0.15 -10.12 22.16
CA THR A 729 -1.38 -10.52 21.46
C THR A 729 -2.20 -9.30 21.04
N HIS A 730 -3.08 -9.51 20.05
CA HIS A 730 -4.02 -8.49 19.61
C HIS A 730 -4.91 -7.99 20.77
N ASP A 731 -5.40 -8.91 21.61
CA ASP A 731 -6.21 -8.56 22.77
C ASP A 731 -5.45 -7.64 23.74
N MET A 732 -4.16 -7.89 24.00
CA MET A 732 -3.35 -7.00 24.85
C MET A 732 -3.27 -5.58 24.30
N ILE A 733 -3.21 -5.42 22.96
CA ILE A 733 -3.23 -4.12 22.32
C ILE A 733 -4.63 -3.48 22.45
N MET A 734 -5.68 -4.24 22.12
CA MET A 734 -7.06 -3.73 22.11
C MET A 734 -7.64 -3.46 23.50
N GLU A 735 -7.11 -4.10 24.55
CA GLU A 735 -7.39 -3.76 25.93
C GLU A 735 -6.84 -2.40 26.34
N GLY A 736 -5.81 -1.93 25.62
CA GLY A 736 -5.06 -0.72 25.94
C GLY A 736 -4.07 -0.94 27.09
N GLY A 737 -3.27 0.08 27.40
CA GLY A 737 -2.28 0.02 28.46
C GLY A 737 -0.89 0.46 28.02
N VAL A 738 0.13 0.08 28.77
CA VAL A 738 1.52 0.50 28.55
C VAL A 738 2.44 -0.71 28.52
N LEU A 739 3.13 -0.89 27.39
CA LEU A 739 4.25 -1.81 27.23
C LEU A 739 5.54 -1.00 27.35
N GLU A 740 6.28 -1.21 28.42
CA GLU A 740 7.50 -0.43 28.72
C GLU A 740 8.73 -1.34 28.60
N PHE A 741 9.77 -0.86 27.93
CA PHE A 741 11.05 -1.53 27.78
C PHE A 741 12.17 -0.72 28.41
N GLU A 742 13.07 -1.39 29.13
CA GLU A 742 14.36 -0.88 29.56
C GLU A 742 15.41 -1.27 28.52
N MET A 743 16.10 -0.29 27.93
CA MET A 743 17.06 -0.50 26.85
C MET A 743 18.50 -0.47 27.36
N GLY A 744 19.41 -1.13 26.65
CA GLY A 744 20.83 -1.13 26.99
C GLY A 744 21.73 -1.50 25.79
N PRO A 745 23.06 -1.29 25.92
CA PRO A 745 23.99 -1.42 24.80
C PRO A 745 24.46 -2.86 24.54
N ASN A 746 24.19 -3.79 25.47
CA ASN A 746 24.66 -5.15 25.36
C ASN A 746 23.51 -6.13 25.08
N PRO A 747 23.71 -7.14 24.22
CA PRO A 747 22.74 -8.19 23.99
C PRO A 747 22.31 -8.87 25.29
N ASN A 748 21.00 -8.90 25.57
CA ASN A 748 20.46 -9.69 26.68
C ASN A 748 19.98 -11.04 26.15
N VAL A 749 20.81 -12.07 26.31
CA VAL A 749 20.53 -13.41 25.81
C VAL A 749 19.49 -14.18 26.65
N GLU A 750 19.13 -13.66 27.83
CA GLU A 750 18.20 -14.29 28.75
C GLU A 750 16.78 -13.74 28.63
N TRP A 751 16.64 -12.45 28.27
CA TRP A 751 15.33 -11.84 28.18
C TRP A 751 14.48 -12.53 27.10
N ALA A 752 13.31 -13.00 27.52
CA ALA A 752 12.30 -13.69 26.70
C ALA A 752 12.83 -14.91 25.89
N SER A 753 14.05 -15.40 26.19
CA SER A 753 14.70 -16.52 25.48
C SER A 753 13.96 -17.86 25.63
N SER A 754 13.12 -18.04 26.64
CA SER A 754 12.29 -19.23 26.86
C SER A 754 10.87 -19.08 26.31
N SER A 755 10.43 -17.86 25.96
CA SER A 755 9.11 -17.62 25.39
C SER A 755 9.17 -17.78 23.88
N ARG A 756 8.24 -18.54 23.31
CA ARG A 756 8.12 -18.75 21.87
C ARG A 756 6.77 -18.26 21.39
N PRO A 757 6.74 -17.48 20.27
CA PRO A 757 5.48 -17.19 19.61
C PRO A 757 4.83 -18.47 19.05
N PHE A 758 3.59 -18.38 18.61
CA PHE A 758 2.82 -19.49 18.09
C PHE A 758 3.56 -20.26 16.98
N SER A 759 3.51 -21.58 17.04
CA SER A 759 3.93 -22.48 15.96
C SER A 759 3.04 -23.72 15.93
N LEU A 760 2.54 -24.09 14.74
CA LEU A 760 1.56 -25.15 14.55
C LEU A 760 2.02 -26.48 15.16
N SER A 761 3.26 -26.88 14.94
CA SER A 761 3.82 -28.14 15.48
C SER A 761 3.79 -28.25 17.00
N ASP A 762 3.75 -27.14 17.71
CA ASP A 762 3.71 -27.12 19.17
C ASP A 762 2.28 -27.12 19.72
N TYR A 763 1.31 -26.77 18.87
CA TYR A 763 -0.09 -26.58 19.28
C TYR A 763 -1.09 -27.52 18.62
N VAL A 764 -0.65 -28.46 17.76
CA VAL A 764 -1.54 -29.43 17.07
C VAL A 764 -2.50 -30.13 18.00
N ASN A 765 -2.08 -30.45 19.22
CA ASN A 765 -2.93 -31.10 20.20
C ASN A 765 -4.07 -30.19 20.72
N LYS A 766 -3.99 -28.89 20.57
CA LYS A 766 -5.05 -27.95 21.00
C LYS A 766 -6.22 -27.88 20.02
N PHE A 767 -5.99 -28.17 18.75
CA PHE A 767 -7.05 -28.25 17.73
C PHE A 767 -7.81 -29.58 17.77
N ASN A 768 -7.26 -30.59 18.46
CA ASN A 768 -7.84 -31.93 18.63
C ASN A 768 -8.55 -32.09 19.99
N GLN A 769 -8.55 -31.08 20.86
CA GLN A 769 -9.28 -31.02 22.13
C GLN A 769 -10.53 -30.13 22.00
#